data_7051d370f3127514425f68a7f4f1512e
#
_entry.id   7051d370f3127514425f68a7f4f1512e
#
_cell.length_a   1.000
_cell.length_b   1.000
_cell.length_c   1.000
_cell.angle_alpha   90.00
_cell.angle_beta   90.00
_cell.angle_gamma   90.00
#
_symmetry.space_group_name_H-M   'P 1'
#
loop_
_entity.id
_entity.type
_entity.pdbx_description
1 polymer ?
#
loop_
_entity_poly.entity_id
_entity_poly.type
_entity_poly.pdbx_seq_one_letter_code
_entity_poly.pdbx_strand_id
1 'polypeptide(L)'
;MSQKTSAYGWVATIGWVMVAGCAVQAEAPRSPQSSPMERSPQSSPEQQSPTPSPIAANIPIVPPDGANPWPAEWEAAYQARGRALIAQFANPKTYGNGYFENEKKSYPKAMLDFLAGNRDRAIAFLQKPDPIPSSTEHTLGIDFYPAFTLKGQVRKYFYFGQFLDPAYRDRMKQGAALWTKLDPLKQFFSTPQPFWNRSRDNCITWVDCRNTDNLRSMRETAVYLFAMEAGNRETAAIYRDRLQSFARNLYKIGQGEWDSETYWGHTFTAWLNLYDFAPEPEMRATAKAALDWLSITGALKYWRGGFGGPSKRDASKGNAPLTALASKLLNLYFGEAIAPDPDPDPDGVHALTSGYRPPAVAVALARKRFDRPQEVFAGKPTYEHWKPGARDRPLYYETLYFGRTFQLGSLAQGSINDVNGFKLLATNPSRGVDYLLAGSGVNPETISTHHQPDTHDAIGQFGPLLVWLNDGRAPFQWSLPQAAASETAQTAAGQPVLFWQLAETWIAIYPIGLTLPQVNNSETTQLQKRYPTDQLWVARPDRPAGTLTGWAMEVGEPGADRNFAAFRAAVLGRSRWVVNQNTVTFTGSQGNQLAVTQRGPDRPVVKRNGETLDWGQFAAYRSRNPARPDRPLITQDWEGGILRVIVGDQTWTGSAPDR
;
A
#
# COMPACT_ATOMS: atom_id res chain seq x y z
N MET A 1 -44.19 41.82 27.98
CA MET A 1 -44.21 40.35 27.73
C MET A 1 -42.84 39.92 27.23
N SER A 2 -42.10 39.30 28.13
CA SER A 2 -40.68 38.96 27.97
C SER A 2 -40.56 37.52 27.48
N GLN A 3 -39.89 37.28 26.37
CA GLN A 3 -39.45 35.93 25.99
C GLN A 3 -37.96 35.77 26.31
N LYS A 4 -37.68 34.83 27.22
CA LYS A 4 -36.34 34.39 27.56
C LYS A 4 -35.89 33.38 26.51
N THR A 5 -34.80 33.66 25.79
CA THR A 5 -34.06 32.70 25.00
C THR A 5 -32.99 32.04 25.88
N SER A 6 -33.09 30.73 26.08
CA SER A 6 -32.08 29.93 26.76
C SER A 6 -31.05 29.44 25.72
N ALA A 7 -29.82 29.85 25.94
CA ALA A 7 -28.67 29.33 25.17
C ALA A 7 -28.20 27.99 25.80
N TYR A 8 -28.28 26.93 25.05
CA TYR A 8 -27.60 25.67 25.38
C TYR A 8 -26.17 25.71 24.81
N GLY A 9 -25.21 25.85 25.71
CA GLY A 9 -23.80 25.65 25.38
C GLY A 9 -23.49 24.16 25.19
N TRP A 10 -23.01 23.81 24.03
CA TRP A 10 -22.39 22.50 23.79
C TRP A 10 -20.94 22.56 24.23
N VAL A 11 -20.61 21.88 25.32
CA VAL A 11 -19.24 21.58 25.69
C VAL A 11 -18.84 20.34 24.86
N ALA A 12 -18.01 20.51 23.85
CA ALA A 12 -17.40 19.44 23.13
C ALA A 12 -16.27 18.86 23.97
N THR A 13 -16.54 17.74 24.65
CA THR A 13 -15.50 16.93 25.30
C THR A 13 -14.80 16.13 24.20
N ILE A 14 -13.60 16.54 23.82
CA ILE A 14 -12.72 15.78 22.92
C ILE A 14 -12.16 14.60 23.73
N GLY A 15 -12.77 13.45 23.57
CA GLY A 15 -12.28 12.18 24.08
C GLY A 15 -11.12 11.68 23.20
N TRP A 16 -9.92 11.64 23.76
CA TRP A 16 -8.76 11.00 23.18
C TRP A 16 -8.97 9.48 23.12
N VAL A 17 -8.95 8.91 21.94
CA VAL A 17 -8.93 7.47 21.76
C VAL A 17 -7.50 7.04 21.43
N MET A 18 -6.81 6.52 22.44
CA MET A 18 -5.59 5.74 22.23
C MET A 18 -5.95 4.48 21.44
N VAL A 19 -5.37 4.34 20.28
CA VAL A 19 -5.30 3.05 19.59
C VAL A 19 -4.26 2.23 20.34
N ALA A 20 -4.73 1.26 21.13
CA ALA A 20 -3.86 0.28 21.76
C ALA A 20 -3.16 -0.54 20.67
N GLY A 21 -1.92 -0.19 20.39
CA GLY A 21 -0.98 -1.09 19.75
C GLY A 21 -0.69 -2.23 20.74
N CYS A 22 -0.86 -3.48 20.33
CA CYS A 22 -0.44 -4.64 21.10
C CYS A 22 1.05 -4.52 21.40
N ALA A 23 1.38 -4.09 22.62
CA ALA A 23 2.71 -4.19 23.17
C ALA A 23 2.95 -5.66 23.56
N VAL A 24 3.88 -6.30 22.89
CA VAL A 24 4.45 -7.57 23.33
C VAL A 24 5.31 -7.23 24.56
N GLN A 25 4.90 -7.71 25.73
CA GLN A 25 5.74 -7.68 26.93
C GLN A 25 6.96 -8.57 26.69
N ALA A 26 8.13 -7.95 26.65
CA ALA A 26 9.40 -8.65 26.72
C ALA A 26 9.72 -8.94 28.19
N GLU A 27 9.79 -10.21 28.55
CA GLU A 27 10.36 -10.63 29.83
C GLU A 27 11.84 -10.26 29.92
N ALA A 28 12.23 -9.70 31.05
CA ALA A 28 13.59 -9.33 31.36
C ALA A 28 14.49 -10.56 31.54
N PRO A 29 15.74 -10.56 31.07
CA PRO A 29 16.66 -11.65 31.29
C PRO A 29 17.23 -11.63 32.70
N ARG A 30 17.18 -12.76 33.40
CA ARG A 30 17.92 -13.01 34.65
C ARG A 30 19.40 -13.16 34.33
N SER A 31 20.21 -12.49 35.11
CA SER A 31 21.69 -12.57 35.10
C SER A 31 22.20 -13.95 35.52
N PRO A 32 23.21 -14.51 34.89
CA PRO A 32 23.93 -15.65 35.41
C PRO A 32 25.17 -15.20 36.21
N GLN A 33 25.33 -15.81 37.38
CA GLN A 33 26.58 -15.77 38.18
C GLN A 33 27.67 -16.61 37.56
N SER A 34 28.87 -16.17 37.75
CA SER A 34 30.18 -16.67 37.37
C SER A 34 30.59 -18.01 38.01
N SER A 35 31.33 -18.88 37.35
CA SER A 35 32.78 -19.05 37.44
C SER A 35 33.25 -20.34 36.71
N PRO A 36 34.55 -20.53 36.46
CA PRO A 36 35.08 -21.13 35.25
C PRO A 36 35.63 -22.56 35.45
N MET A 37 35.67 -23.32 34.37
CA MET A 37 36.57 -24.47 34.24
C MET A 37 37.06 -24.64 32.81
N GLU A 38 38.33 -24.51 32.61
CA GLU A 38 39.08 -24.89 31.43
C GLU A 38 38.91 -26.38 31.11
N ARG A 39 38.65 -26.72 29.84
CA ARG A 39 39.08 -27.97 29.21
C ARG A 39 39.39 -27.75 27.74
N SER A 40 40.54 -28.24 27.35
CA SER A 40 41.15 -28.24 26.01
C SER A 40 40.27 -28.86 24.91
N PRO A 41 40.52 -28.53 23.62
CA PRO A 41 39.66 -28.89 22.51
C PRO A 41 39.91 -30.32 22.03
N GLN A 42 38.88 -31.14 22.03
CA GLN A 42 38.81 -32.32 21.17
C GLN A 42 38.21 -31.93 19.85
N SER A 43 38.92 -32.17 18.77
CA SER A 43 38.49 -32.04 17.40
C SER A 43 37.32 -33.00 17.12
N SER A 44 36.12 -32.41 16.91
CA SER A 44 34.98 -33.14 16.37
C SER A 44 34.98 -33.07 14.84
N PRO A 45 34.55 -34.13 14.14
CA PRO A 45 34.58 -34.17 12.68
C PRO A 45 33.60 -33.09 12.13
N GLU A 46 34.07 -32.44 11.05
CA GLU A 46 33.25 -31.53 10.24
C GLU A 46 31.94 -32.19 9.86
N GLN A 47 30.84 -31.72 10.47
CA GLN A 47 29.52 -31.97 9.95
C GLN A 47 29.38 -31.19 8.63
N GLN A 48 29.51 -31.91 7.52
CA GLN A 48 29.15 -31.42 6.21
C GLN A 48 27.70 -30.92 6.28
N SER A 49 27.52 -29.62 6.08
CA SER A 49 26.21 -29.04 5.88
C SER A 49 25.49 -29.83 4.79
N PRO A 50 24.21 -30.25 5.00
CA PRO A 50 23.49 -30.98 3.97
C PRO A 50 23.39 -30.08 2.74
N THR A 51 23.96 -30.55 1.63
CA THR A 51 23.77 -29.97 0.30
C THR A 51 22.27 -29.84 0.07
N PRO A 52 21.72 -28.65 -0.28
CA PRO A 52 20.30 -28.53 -0.54
C PRO A 52 19.93 -29.55 -1.63
N SER A 53 19.00 -30.43 -1.31
CA SER A 53 18.42 -31.34 -2.29
C SER A 53 17.95 -30.54 -3.50
N PRO A 54 18.23 -30.93 -4.73
CA PRO A 54 17.78 -30.24 -5.91
C PRO A 54 16.26 -30.12 -5.80
N ILE A 55 15.76 -28.87 -5.73
CA ILE A 55 14.32 -28.57 -5.74
C ILE A 55 13.76 -29.25 -6.96
N ALA A 56 12.89 -30.23 -6.76
CA ALA A 56 12.35 -31.05 -7.83
C ALA A 56 11.79 -30.12 -8.95
N ALA A 57 12.20 -30.35 -10.18
CA ALA A 57 11.92 -29.54 -11.35
C ALA A 57 10.39 -29.40 -11.67
N ASN A 58 9.54 -30.09 -10.94
CA ASN A 58 8.08 -30.19 -11.14
C ASN A 58 7.25 -29.60 -10.01
N ILE A 59 7.61 -28.43 -9.49
CA ILE A 59 6.68 -27.72 -8.62
C ILE A 59 5.66 -27.03 -9.52
N PRO A 60 4.36 -27.30 -9.38
CA PRO A 60 3.35 -26.74 -10.23
C PRO A 60 3.06 -25.30 -9.80
N ILE A 61 3.90 -24.37 -10.21
CA ILE A 61 3.43 -23.00 -10.38
C ILE A 61 2.39 -23.11 -11.48
N VAL A 62 1.14 -22.74 -11.16
CA VAL A 62 0.02 -22.92 -12.07
C VAL A 62 0.28 -22.14 -13.36
N PRO A 63 0.21 -22.77 -14.52
CA PRO A 63 0.41 -22.09 -15.80
C PRO A 63 -0.67 -21.02 -15.99
N PRO A 64 -0.42 -20.02 -16.83
CA PRO A 64 -1.44 -19.02 -17.15
C PRO A 64 -2.65 -19.67 -17.81
N ASP A 65 -3.84 -19.16 -17.50
CA ASP A 65 -5.03 -19.44 -18.27
C ASP A 65 -4.81 -19.01 -19.72
N GLY A 66 -5.30 -19.79 -20.68
CA GLY A 66 -5.07 -19.57 -22.12
C GLY A 66 -5.51 -18.20 -22.69
N ALA A 67 -6.16 -17.38 -21.87
CA ALA A 67 -6.58 -16.01 -22.22
C ALA A 67 -5.50 -14.93 -21.95
N ASN A 68 -4.33 -15.27 -21.40
CA ASN A 68 -3.31 -14.26 -21.05
C ASN A 68 -2.04 -14.43 -21.90
N PRO A 69 -1.81 -13.56 -22.90
CA PRO A 69 -0.71 -13.67 -23.85
C PRO A 69 0.58 -13.04 -23.30
N TRP A 70 1.10 -13.55 -22.19
CA TRP A 70 2.46 -13.15 -21.80
C TRP A 70 3.47 -13.77 -22.76
N PRO A 71 4.47 -13.01 -23.22
CA PRO A 71 5.63 -13.58 -23.88
C PRO A 71 6.29 -14.65 -23.01
N ALA A 72 6.84 -15.69 -23.64
CA ALA A 72 7.43 -16.82 -22.92
C ALA A 72 8.54 -16.41 -21.92
N GLU A 73 9.33 -15.39 -22.25
CA GLU A 73 10.37 -14.86 -21.38
C GLU A 73 9.80 -14.17 -20.11
N TRP A 74 8.61 -13.58 -20.16
CA TRP A 74 7.98 -12.99 -18.97
C TRP A 74 7.47 -14.07 -18.04
N GLU A 75 6.85 -15.09 -18.59
CA GLU A 75 6.40 -16.24 -17.82
C GLU A 75 7.58 -16.97 -17.20
N ALA A 76 8.66 -17.21 -17.94
CA ALA A 76 9.88 -17.84 -17.43
C ALA A 76 10.50 -17.02 -16.27
N ALA A 77 10.53 -15.70 -16.39
CA ALA A 77 11.02 -14.81 -15.34
C ALA A 77 10.11 -14.82 -14.10
N TYR A 78 8.78 -14.86 -14.28
CA TYR A 78 7.81 -15.02 -13.19
C TYR A 78 8.02 -16.35 -12.47
N GLN A 79 8.15 -17.44 -13.23
CA GLN A 79 8.41 -18.79 -12.71
C GLN A 79 9.73 -18.84 -11.91
N ALA A 80 10.77 -18.15 -12.38
CA ALA A 80 12.05 -18.08 -11.68
C ALA A 80 11.92 -17.36 -10.33
N ARG A 81 11.21 -16.21 -10.28
CA ARG A 81 10.94 -15.51 -9.02
C ARG A 81 10.06 -16.34 -8.08
N GLY A 82 9.10 -17.07 -8.63
CA GLY A 82 8.26 -17.99 -7.87
C GLY A 82 9.06 -19.12 -7.23
N ARG A 83 9.98 -19.76 -7.97
CA ARG A 83 10.88 -20.77 -7.42
C ARG A 83 11.79 -20.21 -6.32
N ALA A 84 12.29 -19.01 -6.50
CA ALA A 84 13.10 -18.34 -5.47
C ALA A 84 12.27 -18.10 -4.18
N LEU A 85 11.01 -17.67 -4.30
CA LEU A 85 10.11 -17.51 -3.15
C LEU A 85 9.85 -18.85 -2.45
N ILE A 86 9.54 -19.91 -3.18
CA ILE A 86 9.33 -21.25 -2.62
C ILE A 86 10.60 -21.71 -1.87
N ALA A 87 11.78 -21.51 -2.45
CA ALA A 87 13.05 -21.90 -1.83
C ALA A 87 13.31 -21.17 -0.50
N GLN A 88 12.93 -19.89 -0.39
CA GLN A 88 13.09 -19.12 0.85
C GLN A 88 12.19 -19.60 1.99
N PHE A 89 11.07 -20.26 1.67
CA PHE A 89 10.15 -20.82 2.66
C PHE A 89 10.28 -22.35 2.82
N ALA A 90 11.26 -22.96 2.19
CA ALA A 90 11.53 -24.39 2.36
C ALA A 90 12.11 -24.68 3.76
N ASN A 91 11.59 -25.72 4.42
CA ASN A 91 12.05 -26.17 5.74
C ASN A 91 12.10 -25.08 6.83
N PRO A 92 11.07 -24.27 7.02
CA PRO A 92 11.09 -23.26 8.09
C PRO A 92 11.13 -23.96 9.46
N LYS A 93 11.78 -23.33 10.45
CA LYS A 93 11.81 -23.85 11.84
C LYS A 93 10.40 -23.96 12.42
N THR A 94 9.51 -23.04 12.06
CA THR A 94 8.11 -23.03 12.45
C THR A 94 7.27 -22.28 11.40
N TYR A 95 6.01 -22.67 11.25
CA TYR A 95 5.04 -21.91 10.47
C TYR A 95 4.42 -20.76 11.27
N GLY A 96 4.58 -20.74 12.58
CA GLY A 96 3.92 -19.84 13.53
C GLY A 96 3.03 -20.59 14.50
N ASN A 97 2.30 -19.87 15.33
CA ASN A 97 1.52 -20.46 16.42
C ASN A 97 0.11 -20.91 16.00
N GLY A 98 -0.30 -20.65 14.76
CA GLY A 98 -1.65 -20.95 14.29
C GLY A 98 -2.75 -20.08 14.91
N TYR A 99 -2.43 -19.00 15.58
CA TYR A 99 -3.42 -18.07 16.13
C TYR A 99 -3.86 -17.04 15.07
N PHE A 100 -5.06 -16.48 15.16
CA PHE A 100 -5.72 -15.75 14.06
C PHE A 100 -4.86 -14.67 13.36
N GLU A 101 -4.05 -13.90 14.06
CA GLU A 101 -3.10 -13.00 13.42
C GLU A 101 -1.89 -13.73 12.82
N ASN A 102 -1.53 -14.89 13.36
CA ASN A 102 -0.46 -15.72 12.83
C ASN A 102 -0.90 -16.60 11.66
N GLU A 103 -2.16 -17.02 11.61
CA GLU A 103 -2.75 -17.78 10.50
C GLU A 103 -2.71 -16.99 9.19
N LYS A 104 -2.80 -15.69 9.28
CA LYS A 104 -2.55 -14.75 8.20
C LYS A 104 -1.29 -15.11 7.39
N LYS A 105 -0.24 -15.61 8.04
CA LYS A 105 1.02 -16.00 7.40
C LYS A 105 1.38 -17.48 7.57
N SER A 106 0.84 -18.16 8.58
CA SER A 106 1.17 -19.55 8.89
C SER A 106 0.71 -20.51 7.79
N TYR A 107 -0.52 -20.37 7.33
CA TYR A 107 -1.03 -21.20 6.23
C TYR A 107 -0.29 -20.92 4.92
N PRO A 108 -0.09 -19.68 4.48
CA PRO A 108 0.75 -19.39 3.33
C PRO A 108 2.16 -19.98 3.42
N LYS A 109 2.82 -19.92 4.59
CA LYS A 109 4.14 -20.54 4.79
C LYS A 109 4.10 -22.06 4.64
N ALA A 110 3.11 -22.72 5.25
CA ALA A 110 2.95 -24.17 5.12
C ALA A 110 2.68 -24.58 3.66
N MET A 111 1.88 -23.79 2.93
CA MET A 111 1.62 -24.04 1.51
C MET A 111 2.87 -23.89 0.65
N LEU A 112 3.72 -22.90 0.91
CA LEU A 112 5.01 -22.75 0.21
C LEU A 112 5.97 -23.90 0.55
N ASP A 113 6.02 -24.34 1.79
CA ASP A 113 6.83 -25.48 2.20
C ASP A 113 6.32 -26.80 1.57
N PHE A 114 5.00 -26.94 1.38
CA PHE A 114 4.41 -28.02 0.60
C PHE A 114 4.92 -28.00 -0.85
N LEU A 115 4.92 -26.81 -1.48
CA LEU A 115 5.42 -26.63 -2.85
C LEU A 115 6.93 -26.88 -2.95
N ALA A 116 7.67 -26.68 -1.86
CA ALA A 116 9.09 -27.02 -1.76
C ALA A 116 9.36 -28.54 -1.63
N GLY A 117 8.30 -29.36 -1.53
CA GLY A 117 8.41 -30.82 -1.43
C GLY A 117 8.20 -31.40 -0.02
N ASN A 118 8.08 -30.58 1.01
CA ASN A 118 7.90 -31.01 2.41
C ASN A 118 6.41 -31.26 2.73
N ARG A 119 5.78 -32.12 1.93
CA ARG A 119 4.32 -32.30 1.87
C ARG A 119 3.72 -32.76 3.19
N ASP A 120 4.25 -33.85 3.77
CA ASP A 120 3.67 -34.47 4.97
C ASP A 120 3.65 -33.50 6.16
N ARG A 121 4.75 -32.78 6.37
CA ARG A 121 4.85 -31.80 7.44
C ARG A 121 3.89 -30.62 7.24
N ALA A 122 3.79 -30.12 6.03
CA ALA A 122 2.90 -29.02 5.68
C ALA A 122 1.43 -29.43 5.84
N ILE A 123 1.04 -30.62 5.35
CA ILE A 123 -0.32 -31.15 5.49
C ILE A 123 -0.66 -31.41 6.96
N ALA A 124 0.25 -31.99 7.74
CA ALA A 124 0.06 -32.19 9.16
C ALA A 124 -0.21 -30.86 9.91
N PHE A 125 0.44 -29.77 9.48
CA PHE A 125 0.17 -28.44 10.04
C PHE A 125 -1.20 -27.88 9.58
N LEU A 126 -1.49 -27.95 8.28
CA LEU A 126 -2.75 -27.42 7.71
C LEU A 126 -4.00 -28.10 8.27
N GLN A 127 -3.87 -29.35 8.76
CA GLN A 127 -4.95 -30.15 9.35
C GLN A 127 -5.10 -30.01 10.88
N LYS A 128 -4.20 -29.28 11.53
CA LYS A 128 -4.38 -29.01 12.98
C LYS A 128 -5.69 -28.27 13.21
N PRO A 129 -6.35 -28.53 14.35
CA PRO A 129 -7.47 -27.70 14.78
C PRO A 129 -7.05 -26.23 14.85
N ASP A 130 -7.87 -25.36 14.29
CA ASP A 130 -7.63 -23.93 14.41
C ASP A 130 -7.82 -23.50 15.87
N PRO A 131 -6.98 -22.61 16.42
CA PRO A 131 -7.18 -22.09 17.76
C PRO A 131 -8.51 -21.33 17.84
N ILE A 132 -9.13 -21.32 19.01
CA ILE A 132 -10.40 -20.65 19.25
C ILE A 132 -10.12 -19.29 19.91
N PRO A 133 -9.99 -18.19 19.16
CA PRO A 133 -10.00 -16.87 19.75
C PRO A 133 -11.41 -16.53 20.25
N SER A 134 -11.52 -15.78 21.35
CA SER A 134 -12.78 -15.44 22.00
C SER A 134 -13.79 -14.65 21.14
N SER A 135 -13.43 -14.25 19.94
CA SER A 135 -14.21 -13.37 19.05
C SER A 135 -14.33 -13.87 17.62
N THR A 136 -14.20 -15.18 17.37
CA THR A 136 -14.13 -15.73 16.00
C THR A 136 -15.37 -16.55 15.63
N GLU A 137 -15.60 -16.66 14.33
CA GLU A 137 -16.61 -17.56 13.73
C GLU A 137 -16.00 -18.96 13.60
N HIS A 138 -15.95 -19.70 14.71
CA HIS A 138 -15.32 -21.01 14.78
C HIS A 138 -16.39 -22.12 14.69
N THR A 139 -16.26 -22.97 13.70
CA THR A 139 -17.24 -24.02 13.42
C THR A 139 -16.55 -25.35 13.17
N LEU A 140 -16.88 -26.38 13.97
CA LEU A 140 -16.31 -27.73 13.87
C LEU A 140 -14.77 -27.79 13.90
N GLY A 141 -14.13 -26.90 14.67
CA GLY A 141 -12.67 -26.82 14.75
C GLY A 141 -12.02 -26.08 13.60
N ILE A 142 -12.81 -25.34 12.79
CA ILE A 142 -12.34 -24.52 11.67
C ILE A 142 -12.69 -23.07 11.97
N ASP A 143 -11.71 -22.18 11.81
CA ASP A 143 -11.89 -20.75 12.02
C ASP A 143 -12.27 -20.06 10.71
N PHE A 144 -13.47 -19.48 10.68
CA PHE A 144 -13.99 -18.67 9.59
C PHE A 144 -13.98 -17.17 9.94
N TYR A 145 -13.05 -16.75 10.77
CA TYR A 145 -12.93 -15.35 11.16
C TYR A 145 -12.84 -14.42 9.93
N PRO A 146 -13.63 -13.33 9.90
CA PRO A 146 -13.78 -12.49 8.70
C PRO A 146 -12.60 -11.56 8.45
N ALA A 147 -11.39 -12.01 8.66
CA ALA A 147 -10.17 -11.27 8.47
C ALA A 147 -9.16 -12.07 7.62
N PHE A 148 -7.92 -11.95 7.93
CA PHE A 148 -6.82 -12.47 7.11
C PHE A 148 -6.75 -13.99 6.98
N THR A 149 -7.33 -14.73 7.92
CA THR A 149 -7.38 -16.19 7.90
C THR A 149 -8.18 -16.74 6.72
N LEU A 150 -9.30 -16.09 6.35
CA LEU A 150 -10.21 -16.57 5.32
C LEU A 150 -9.56 -16.80 3.96
N LYS A 151 -8.66 -15.90 3.52
CA LYS A 151 -7.96 -16.10 2.24
C LYS A 151 -7.13 -17.39 2.24
N GLY A 152 -6.49 -17.70 3.38
CA GLY A 152 -5.74 -18.93 3.58
C GLY A 152 -6.65 -20.17 3.66
N GLN A 153 -7.76 -20.09 4.38
CA GLN A 153 -8.75 -21.18 4.47
C GLN A 153 -9.34 -21.55 3.10
N VAL A 154 -9.67 -20.53 2.28
CA VAL A 154 -10.15 -20.77 0.90
C VAL A 154 -9.09 -21.53 0.10
N ARG A 155 -7.84 -21.02 0.08
CA ARG A 155 -6.75 -21.67 -0.68
C ARG A 155 -6.45 -23.08 -0.16
N LYS A 156 -6.47 -23.26 1.17
CA LYS A 156 -6.33 -24.57 1.83
C LYS A 156 -7.39 -25.57 1.36
N TYR A 157 -8.66 -25.16 1.32
CA TYR A 157 -9.75 -26.03 0.94
C TYR A 157 -9.77 -26.34 -0.57
N PHE A 158 -9.76 -25.30 -1.41
CA PHE A 158 -10.01 -25.47 -2.84
C PHE A 158 -8.78 -25.94 -3.64
N TYR A 159 -7.57 -25.48 -3.30
CA TYR A 159 -6.35 -25.88 -4.01
C TYR A 159 -5.66 -27.06 -3.34
N PHE A 160 -5.35 -26.94 -2.05
CA PHE A 160 -4.62 -27.97 -1.31
C PHE A 160 -5.56 -29.08 -0.78
N GLY A 161 -6.86 -28.93 -0.83
CA GLY A 161 -7.85 -29.86 -0.30
C GLY A 161 -7.75 -31.29 -0.86
N GLN A 162 -7.26 -31.43 -2.09
CA GLN A 162 -7.01 -32.73 -2.70
C GLN A 162 -5.88 -33.54 -2.01
N PHE A 163 -5.04 -32.87 -1.22
CA PHE A 163 -3.93 -33.47 -0.48
C PHE A 163 -4.23 -33.61 1.01
N LEU A 164 -5.34 -33.03 1.50
CA LEU A 164 -5.79 -33.16 2.88
C LEU A 164 -6.45 -34.52 3.11
N ASP A 165 -6.44 -34.96 4.37
CA ASP A 165 -7.25 -36.10 4.78
C ASP A 165 -8.72 -35.87 4.41
N PRO A 166 -9.40 -36.85 3.77
CA PRO A 166 -10.79 -36.71 3.36
C PRO A 166 -11.73 -36.34 4.48
N ALA A 167 -11.56 -36.92 5.67
CA ALA A 167 -12.41 -36.62 6.83
C ALA A 167 -12.19 -35.19 7.34
N TYR A 168 -10.94 -34.68 7.27
CA TYR A 168 -10.66 -33.28 7.57
C TYR A 168 -11.32 -32.34 6.55
N ARG A 169 -11.20 -32.64 5.26
CA ARG A 169 -11.82 -31.87 4.18
C ARG A 169 -13.34 -31.83 4.31
N ASP A 170 -13.97 -32.98 4.60
CA ASP A 170 -15.41 -33.07 4.83
C ASP A 170 -15.84 -32.25 6.05
N ARG A 171 -15.07 -32.27 7.12
CA ARG A 171 -15.30 -31.41 8.29
C ARG A 171 -15.21 -29.93 7.95
N MET A 172 -14.24 -29.50 7.13
CA MET A 172 -14.18 -28.13 6.62
C MET A 172 -15.42 -27.76 5.83
N LYS A 173 -15.88 -28.64 4.93
CA LYS A 173 -17.11 -28.44 4.15
C LYS A 173 -18.35 -28.33 5.04
N GLN A 174 -18.49 -29.19 6.02
CA GLN A 174 -19.59 -29.14 6.99
C GLN A 174 -19.53 -27.87 7.84
N GLY A 175 -18.37 -27.48 8.32
CA GLY A 175 -18.16 -26.23 9.04
C GLY A 175 -18.53 -25.01 8.20
N ALA A 176 -18.10 -24.97 6.95
CA ALA A 176 -18.45 -23.92 6.01
C ALA A 176 -19.96 -23.88 5.71
N ALA A 177 -20.60 -25.05 5.59
CA ALA A 177 -22.05 -25.14 5.39
C ALA A 177 -22.83 -24.55 6.56
N LEU A 178 -22.44 -24.88 7.79
CA LEU A 178 -23.03 -24.30 9.00
C LEU A 178 -22.79 -22.79 9.08
N TRP A 179 -21.53 -22.37 8.87
CA TRP A 179 -21.15 -20.96 8.90
C TRP A 179 -21.95 -20.13 7.89
N THR A 180 -21.98 -20.52 6.62
CA THR A 180 -22.68 -19.77 5.57
C THR A 180 -24.20 -19.83 5.67
N LYS A 181 -24.77 -20.83 6.39
CA LYS A 181 -26.19 -20.93 6.66
C LYS A 181 -26.67 -20.01 7.78
N LEU A 182 -25.79 -19.68 8.75
CA LEU A 182 -26.13 -18.87 9.92
C LEU A 182 -26.30 -17.38 9.63
N ASP A 183 -26.53 -17.00 8.41
CA ASP A 183 -26.61 -15.60 7.98
C ASP A 183 -25.28 -14.85 8.16
N PRO A 184 -24.35 -15.02 7.23
CA PRO A 184 -23.01 -14.43 7.33
C PRO A 184 -23.02 -12.89 7.25
N LEU A 185 -24.16 -12.25 7.00
CA LEU A 185 -24.30 -10.80 7.08
C LEU A 185 -24.49 -10.32 8.51
N LYS A 186 -24.93 -11.19 9.44
CA LYS A 186 -25.03 -10.84 10.86
C LYS A 186 -23.66 -10.86 11.52
N GLN A 187 -23.57 -10.12 12.59
CA GLN A 187 -22.38 -10.06 13.41
C GLN A 187 -22.33 -11.25 14.37
N PHE A 188 -21.24 -12.01 14.38
CA PHE A 188 -21.03 -13.18 15.22
C PHE A 188 -20.12 -12.94 16.43
N PHE A 189 -19.95 -11.72 16.88
CA PHE A 189 -19.12 -11.46 18.04
C PHE A 189 -19.93 -11.61 19.33
N SER A 190 -19.49 -12.50 20.20
CA SER A 190 -20.10 -12.74 21.52
C SER A 190 -19.84 -11.61 22.53
N THR A 191 -18.86 -10.75 22.27
CA THR A 191 -18.50 -9.62 23.12
C THR A 191 -19.08 -8.31 22.60
N PRO A 192 -19.46 -7.36 23.50
CA PRO A 192 -19.86 -6.03 23.09
C PRO A 192 -18.76 -5.40 22.24
N GLN A 193 -19.09 -5.11 21.00
CA GLN A 193 -18.12 -4.58 20.07
C GLN A 193 -17.75 -3.14 20.37
N PRO A 194 -16.52 -2.74 20.04
CA PRO A 194 -16.06 -1.38 20.18
C PRO A 194 -16.96 -0.37 19.44
N PHE A 195 -16.82 0.87 19.78
CA PHE A 195 -17.65 2.01 19.38
C PHE A 195 -17.94 2.15 17.86
N TRP A 196 -17.12 1.62 16.99
CA TRP A 196 -17.35 1.67 15.52
C TRP A 196 -18.58 0.86 15.05
N ASN A 197 -19.10 -0.02 15.90
CA ASN A 197 -20.31 -0.79 15.58
C ASN A 197 -21.61 -0.13 16.03
N ARG A 198 -21.54 0.89 16.89
CA ARG A 198 -22.73 1.40 17.58
C ARG A 198 -23.45 2.55 16.87
N SER A 199 -22.83 3.18 15.86
CA SER A 199 -23.33 4.46 15.36
C SER A 199 -23.84 4.47 13.92
N ARG A 200 -24.02 3.29 13.31
CA ARG A 200 -24.42 3.23 11.90
C ARG A 200 -25.60 2.31 11.71
N ASP A 201 -26.76 2.89 11.57
CA ASP A 201 -28.07 2.24 11.49
C ASP A 201 -28.24 1.20 10.39
N ASN A 202 -27.27 1.08 9.46
CA ASN A 202 -27.32 0.19 8.32
C ASN A 202 -26.14 -0.80 8.25
N CYS A 203 -25.36 -0.95 9.31
CA CYS A 203 -24.29 -1.93 9.35
C CYS A 203 -24.85 -3.32 9.69
N ILE A 204 -24.74 -4.26 8.79
CA ILE A 204 -25.18 -5.65 8.99
C ILE A 204 -24.05 -6.45 9.65
N THR A 205 -22.80 -6.18 9.27
CA THR A 205 -21.60 -6.78 9.86
C THR A 205 -20.60 -5.70 10.27
N TRP A 206 -19.62 -6.03 11.12
CA TRP A 206 -18.56 -5.09 11.43
C TRP A 206 -17.67 -4.77 10.24
N VAL A 207 -17.55 -5.68 9.25
CA VAL A 207 -16.86 -5.46 7.99
C VAL A 207 -17.55 -4.34 7.21
N ASP A 208 -18.88 -4.38 7.11
CA ASP A 208 -19.65 -3.32 6.47
C ASP A 208 -19.51 -1.98 7.21
N CYS A 209 -19.49 -2.03 8.53
CA CYS A 209 -19.32 -0.83 9.36
C CYS A 209 -17.96 -0.19 9.15
N ARG A 210 -16.92 -0.95 9.00
CA ARG A 210 -15.56 -0.45 8.75
C ARG A 210 -15.34 0.00 7.32
N ASN A 211 -16.07 -0.57 6.38
CA ASN A 211 -15.97 -0.29 4.96
C ASN A 211 -14.53 -0.33 4.43
N THR A 212 -13.78 -1.35 4.81
CA THR A 212 -12.41 -1.55 4.33
C THR A 212 -12.40 -2.61 3.24
N ASP A 213 -11.85 -2.27 2.08
CA ASP A 213 -11.90 -3.11 0.89
C ASP A 213 -11.23 -4.47 1.09
N ASN A 214 -10.14 -4.52 1.83
CA ASN A 214 -9.43 -5.76 2.13
C ASN A 214 -10.28 -6.73 2.96
N LEU A 215 -10.93 -6.25 4.03
CA LEU A 215 -11.79 -7.08 4.87
C LEU A 215 -13.02 -7.56 4.12
N ARG A 216 -13.65 -6.67 3.35
CA ARG A 216 -14.78 -7.03 2.47
C ARG A 216 -14.37 -8.06 1.44
N SER A 217 -13.28 -7.84 0.73
CA SER A 217 -12.81 -8.77 -0.31
C SER A 217 -12.52 -10.14 0.28
N MET A 218 -11.79 -10.24 1.40
CA MET A 218 -11.47 -11.53 2.01
C MET A 218 -12.72 -12.25 2.52
N ARG A 219 -13.66 -11.53 3.13
CA ARG A 219 -14.90 -12.13 3.63
C ARG A 219 -15.85 -12.49 2.48
N GLU A 220 -16.16 -11.53 1.61
CA GLU A 220 -17.20 -11.71 0.59
C GLU A 220 -16.84 -12.80 -0.43
N THR A 221 -15.57 -12.88 -0.83
CA THR A 221 -15.10 -13.97 -1.72
C THR A 221 -15.17 -15.33 -1.03
N ALA A 222 -14.76 -15.41 0.24
CA ALA A 222 -14.80 -16.66 1.01
C ALA A 222 -16.23 -17.14 1.24
N VAL A 223 -17.14 -16.23 1.67
CA VAL A 223 -18.55 -16.59 1.90
C VAL A 223 -19.20 -17.09 0.60
N TYR A 224 -19.00 -16.39 -0.52
CA TYR A 224 -19.53 -16.82 -1.80
C TYR A 224 -19.04 -18.22 -2.18
N LEU A 225 -17.74 -18.46 -2.15
CA LEU A 225 -17.14 -19.74 -2.55
C LEU A 225 -17.61 -20.89 -1.65
N PHE A 226 -17.58 -20.71 -0.35
CA PHE A 226 -18.03 -21.76 0.59
C PHE A 226 -19.55 -21.96 0.58
N ALA A 227 -20.35 -20.92 0.34
CA ALA A 227 -21.79 -21.07 0.18
C ALA A 227 -22.14 -21.85 -1.10
N MET A 228 -21.43 -21.60 -2.21
CA MET A 228 -21.58 -22.36 -3.45
C MET A 228 -21.21 -23.85 -3.24
N GLU A 229 -20.08 -24.11 -2.60
CA GLU A 229 -19.59 -25.47 -2.28
C GLU A 229 -20.57 -26.23 -1.34
N ALA A 230 -21.15 -25.51 -0.39
CA ALA A 230 -22.11 -26.07 0.57
C ALA A 230 -23.55 -26.18 0.05
N GLY A 231 -23.85 -25.58 -1.10
CA GLY A 231 -25.21 -25.53 -1.66
C GLY A 231 -26.13 -24.48 -1.03
N ASN A 232 -25.59 -23.53 -0.25
CA ASN A 232 -26.34 -22.42 0.34
C ASN A 232 -26.59 -21.31 -0.69
N ARG A 233 -27.51 -21.57 -1.64
CA ARG A 233 -27.76 -20.75 -2.84
C ARG A 233 -28.20 -19.32 -2.53
N GLU A 234 -29.02 -19.12 -1.50
CA GLU A 234 -29.49 -17.80 -1.09
C GLU A 234 -28.31 -16.91 -0.63
N THR A 235 -27.48 -17.43 0.25
CA THR A 235 -26.27 -16.75 0.70
C THR A 235 -25.35 -16.46 -0.48
N ALA A 236 -25.12 -17.43 -1.35
CA ALA A 236 -24.28 -17.26 -2.54
C ALA A 236 -24.80 -16.14 -3.44
N ALA A 237 -26.11 -16.04 -3.68
CA ALA A 237 -26.72 -15.00 -4.50
C ALA A 237 -26.47 -13.58 -3.92
N ILE A 238 -26.66 -13.41 -2.61
CA ILE A 238 -26.39 -12.13 -1.92
C ILE A 238 -24.93 -11.69 -2.13
N TYR A 239 -23.99 -12.62 -1.94
CA TYR A 239 -22.58 -12.29 -2.05
C TYR A 239 -22.09 -12.18 -3.50
N ARG A 240 -22.73 -12.85 -4.45
CA ARG A 240 -22.55 -12.59 -5.89
C ARG A 240 -22.83 -11.13 -6.22
N ASP A 241 -24.01 -10.62 -5.84
CA ASP A 241 -24.42 -9.24 -6.11
C ASP A 241 -23.45 -8.22 -5.46
N ARG A 242 -22.97 -8.49 -4.27
CA ARG A 242 -22.00 -7.65 -3.56
C ARG A 242 -20.65 -7.61 -4.30
N LEU A 243 -20.13 -8.76 -4.71
CA LEU A 243 -18.85 -8.87 -5.42
C LEU A 243 -18.91 -8.22 -6.81
N GLN A 244 -20.00 -8.43 -7.56
CA GLN A 244 -20.21 -7.75 -8.83
C GLN A 244 -20.31 -6.22 -8.66
N SER A 245 -21.01 -5.76 -7.61
CA SER A 245 -21.08 -4.35 -7.27
C SER A 245 -19.69 -3.78 -6.90
N PHE A 246 -18.89 -4.53 -6.16
CA PHE A 246 -17.53 -4.14 -5.83
C PHE A 246 -16.68 -3.98 -7.10
N ALA A 247 -16.67 -4.98 -7.97
CA ALA A 247 -15.92 -4.92 -9.24
C ALA A 247 -16.34 -3.72 -10.11
N ARG A 248 -17.64 -3.47 -10.24
CA ARG A 248 -18.13 -2.27 -10.95
C ARG A 248 -17.67 -0.95 -10.31
N ASN A 249 -17.62 -0.89 -8.98
CA ASN A 249 -17.17 0.32 -8.29
C ASN A 249 -15.68 0.61 -8.53
N LEU A 250 -14.83 -0.40 -8.69
CA LEU A 250 -13.43 -0.17 -9.08
C LEU A 250 -13.33 0.62 -10.39
N TYR A 251 -14.13 0.25 -11.40
CA TYR A 251 -14.14 0.94 -12.68
C TYR A 251 -14.89 2.27 -12.68
N LYS A 252 -15.73 2.52 -11.69
CA LYS A 252 -16.46 3.79 -11.59
C LYS A 252 -15.67 4.84 -10.83
N ILE A 253 -15.20 4.51 -9.64
CA ILE A 253 -14.60 5.48 -8.72
C ILE A 253 -13.31 5.00 -8.05
N GLY A 254 -12.90 3.76 -8.29
CA GLY A 254 -11.71 3.17 -7.70
C GLY A 254 -11.95 2.49 -6.34
N GLN A 255 -10.87 2.20 -5.66
CA GLN A 255 -10.83 1.48 -4.39
C GLN A 255 -10.93 2.45 -3.21
N GLY A 256 -11.67 2.10 -2.16
CA GLY A 256 -11.80 2.92 -0.96
C GLY A 256 -10.54 2.96 -0.09
N GLU A 257 -9.81 1.84 0.01
CA GLU A 257 -8.46 1.76 0.56
C GLU A 257 -7.42 1.98 -0.54
N TRP A 258 -7.56 3.08 -1.27
CA TRP A 258 -6.75 3.34 -2.46
C TRP A 258 -5.24 3.32 -2.14
N ASP A 259 -4.53 2.61 -3.00
CA ASP A 259 -3.07 2.54 -3.02
C ASP A 259 -2.42 2.15 -1.67
N SER A 260 -3.17 1.40 -0.81
CA SER A 260 -2.63 0.89 0.45
C SER A 260 -1.49 -0.09 0.21
N GLU A 261 -0.36 0.15 0.85
CA GLU A 261 0.85 -0.66 0.65
C GLU A 261 0.66 -2.12 1.10
N THR A 262 -0.02 -2.34 2.20
CA THR A 262 -0.27 -3.68 2.75
C THR A 262 -1.61 -4.23 2.29
N TYR A 263 -2.68 -3.43 2.42
CA TYR A 263 -4.05 -3.94 2.26
C TYR A 263 -4.47 -4.14 0.81
N TRP A 264 -3.83 -3.44 -0.15
CA TRP A 264 -3.99 -3.75 -1.56
C TRP A 264 -3.66 -5.23 -1.85
N GLY A 265 -2.57 -5.75 -1.27
CA GLY A 265 -2.17 -7.14 -1.45
C GLY A 265 -3.18 -8.15 -0.92
N HIS A 266 -3.80 -7.87 0.23
CA HIS A 266 -4.85 -8.73 0.78
C HIS A 266 -6.14 -8.69 -0.06
N THR A 267 -6.51 -7.52 -0.57
CA THR A 267 -7.59 -7.39 -1.55
C THR A 267 -7.28 -8.25 -2.79
N PHE A 268 -6.09 -8.09 -3.35
CA PHE A 268 -5.67 -8.82 -4.54
C PHE A 268 -5.70 -10.35 -4.35
N THR A 269 -5.16 -10.85 -3.24
CA THR A 269 -5.16 -12.30 -2.95
C THR A 269 -6.56 -12.89 -2.77
N ALA A 270 -7.50 -12.12 -2.22
CA ALA A 270 -8.90 -12.54 -2.11
C ALA A 270 -9.56 -12.70 -3.51
N TRP A 271 -9.31 -11.75 -4.41
CA TRP A 271 -9.82 -11.83 -5.78
C TRP A 271 -9.16 -12.94 -6.61
N LEU A 272 -7.87 -13.30 -6.34
CA LEU A 272 -7.26 -14.50 -6.91
C LEU A 272 -8.02 -15.76 -6.53
N ASN A 273 -8.45 -15.88 -5.27
CA ASN A 273 -9.25 -17.03 -4.84
C ASN A 273 -10.58 -17.10 -5.59
N LEU A 274 -11.25 -15.98 -5.80
CA LEU A 274 -12.50 -15.96 -6.55
C LEU A 274 -12.28 -16.34 -8.03
N TYR A 275 -11.22 -15.82 -8.64
CA TYR A 275 -10.86 -16.12 -10.03
C TYR A 275 -10.62 -17.62 -10.24
N ASP A 276 -9.84 -18.24 -9.35
CA ASP A 276 -9.43 -19.63 -9.48
C ASP A 276 -10.57 -20.62 -9.17
N PHE A 277 -11.44 -20.30 -8.20
CA PHE A 277 -12.35 -21.29 -7.61
C PHE A 277 -13.84 -21.01 -7.81
N ALA A 278 -14.22 -19.86 -8.38
CA ALA A 278 -15.64 -19.64 -8.67
C ALA A 278 -16.15 -20.67 -9.70
N PRO A 279 -17.24 -21.40 -9.39
CA PRO A 279 -17.77 -22.38 -10.33
C PRO A 279 -18.45 -21.72 -11.54
N GLU A 280 -18.97 -20.51 -11.37
CA GLU A 280 -19.71 -19.77 -12.40
C GLU A 280 -18.74 -18.95 -13.26
N PRO A 281 -18.76 -19.11 -14.61
CA PRO A 281 -17.89 -18.36 -15.52
C PRO A 281 -18.04 -16.84 -15.37
N GLU A 282 -19.25 -16.36 -15.09
CA GLU A 282 -19.54 -14.95 -14.86
C GLU A 282 -18.79 -14.40 -13.64
N MET A 283 -18.74 -15.16 -12.55
CA MET A 283 -18.01 -14.74 -11.35
C MET A 283 -16.48 -14.80 -11.54
N ARG A 284 -15.99 -15.72 -12.36
CA ARG A 284 -14.59 -15.71 -12.80
C ARG A 284 -14.27 -14.49 -13.65
N ALA A 285 -15.16 -14.11 -14.56
CA ALA A 285 -15.03 -12.89 -15.36
C ALA A 285 -15.07 -11.63 -14.48
N THR A 286 -15.96 -11.59 -13.48
CA THR A 286 -16.02 -10.52 -12.48
C THR A 286 -14.71 -10.41 -11.70
N ALA A 287 -14.17 -11.55 -11.26
CA ALA A 287 -12.89 -11.59 -10.53
C ALA A 287 -11.73 -11.14 -11.42
N LYS A 288 -11.71 -11.60 -12.69
CA LYS A 288 -10.69 -11.16 -13.65
C LYS A 288 -10.73 -9.65 -13.86
N ALA A 289 -11.91 -9.07 -14.04
CA ALA A 289 -12.04 -7.62 -14.20
C ALA A 289 -11.50 -6.86 -12.98
N ALA A 290 -11.82 -7.30 -11.76
CA ALA A 290 -11.30 -6.70 -10.55
C ALA A 290 -9.76 -6.82 -10.45
N LEU A 291 -9.21 -8.00 -10.76
CA LEU A 291 -7.76 -8.25 -10.79
C LEU A 291 -7.04 -7.43 -11.85
N ASP A 292 -7.62 -7.29 -13.04
CA ASP A 292 -7.07 -6.48 -14.13
C ASP A 292 -7.00 -5.00 -13.71
N TRP A 293 -8.08 -4.47 -13.10
CA TRP A 293 -8.08 -3.11 -12.56
C TRP A 293 -7.01 -2.90 -11.48
N LEU A 294 -6.96 -3.80 -10.50
CA LEU A 294 -5.96 -3.77 -9.42
C LEU A 294 -4.53 -3.88 -9.97
N SER A 295 -4.31 -4.78 -10.92
CA SER A 295 -2.99 -4.96 -11.54
C SER A 295 -2.52 -3.71 -12.28
N ILE A 296 -3.39 -3.05 -13.03
CA ILE A 296 -3.05 -1.83 -13.78
C ILE A 296 -2.80 -0.66 -12.84
N THR A 297 -3.68 -0.43 -11.87
CA THR A 297 -3.49 0.67 -10.91
C THR A 297 -2.30 0.42 -10.00
N GLY A 298 -2.05 -0.83 -9.60
CA GLY A 298 -0.83 -1.24 -8.91
C GLY A 298 0.42 -1.04 -9.76
N ALA A 299 0.38 -1.40 -11.05
CA ALA A 299 1.48 -1.19 -12.00
C ALA A 299 1.84 0.29 -12.18
N LEU A 300 0.84 1.18 -12.17
CA LEU A 300 1.07 2.62 -12.18
C LEU A 300 1.91 3.08 -10.99
N LYS A 301 1.64 2.53 -9.81
CA LYS A 301 2.34 2.85 -8.55
C LYS A 301 3.66 2.11 -8.36
N TYR A 302 3.82 0.97 -8.99
CA TYR A 302 5.02 0.15 -8.87
C TYR A 302 6.26 0.86 -9.44
N TRP A 303 7.37 0.82 -8.71
CA TRP A 303 8.66 1.37 -9.14
C TRP A 303 9.79 0.44 -8.70
N ARG A 304 10.23 -0.48 -9.60
CA ARG A 304 11.39 -1.37 -9.39
C ARG A 304 11.44 -2.12 -8.05
N GLY A 305 10.29 -2.61 -7.57
CA GLY A 305 10.16 -3.27 -6.28
C GLY A 305 9.58 -2.39 -5.18
N GLY A 306 9.39 -1.09 -5.43
CA GLY A 306 8.71 -0.16 -4.52
C GLY A 306 7.26 0.09 -4.91
N PHE A 307 6.44 0.53 -3.95
CA PHE A 307 5.06 0.97 -4.15
C PHE A 307 4.92 2.45 -3.81
N GLY A 308 4.78 3.28 -4.82
CA GLY A 308 4.82 4.73 -4.72
C GLY A 308 3.45 5.41 -4.65
N GLY A 309 3.50 6.74 -4.64
CA GLY A 309 2.32 7.60 -4.55
C GLY A 309 1.71 7.65 -3.15
N PRO A 310 0.82 8.60 -2.88
CA PRO A 310 0.02 8.66 -1.67
C PRO A 310 -0.75 7.37 -1.45
N SER A 311 -1.07 7.06 -0.20
CA SER A 311 -1.79 5.86 0.18
C SER A 311 -2.80 6.13 1.29
N LYS A 312 -3.87 5.34 1.29
CA LYS A 312 -4.90 5.34 2.33
C LYS A 312 -4.78 4.09 3.18
N ARG A 313 -4.90 4.27 4.52
CA ARG A 313 -4.86 3.20 5.50
C ARG A 313 -3.54 2.46 5.65
N ASP A 314 -2.47 3.01 5.26
CA ASP A 314 -1.17 2.52 5.68
C ASP A 314 -0.24 3.71 5.67
N ALA A 315 0.02 4.25 6.82
CA ALA A 315 1.01 5.30 6.92
C ALA A 315 2.37 4.68 6.66
N SER A 316 3.00 5.11 5.59
CA SER A 316 4.35 4.67 5.26
C SER A 316 5.31 5.00 6.39
N LYS A 317 6.05 4.00 6.83
CA LYS A 317 7.04 4.09 7.89
C LYS A 317 8.35 3.57 7.34
N GLY A 318 9.38 4.40 7.35
CA GLY A 318 10.68 3.98 6.86
C GLY A 318 10.59 3.34 5.48
N ASN A 319 11.18 2.18 5.28
CA ASN A 319 11.20 1.49 4.01
C ASN A 319 9.91 0.71 3.66
N ALA A 320 8.77 1.01 4.29
CA ALA A 320 7.50 0.34 4.01
C ALA A 320 7.11 0.31 2.52
N PRO A 321 7.39 1.34 1.68
CA PRO A 321 7.16 1.26 0.25
C PRO A 321 7.85 0.08 -0.45
N LEU A 322 8.94 -0.45 0.12
CA LEU A 322 9.72 -1.56 -0.43
C LEU A 322 9.35 -2.90 0.19
N THR A 323 8.86 -2.92 1.42
CA THR A 323 8.70 -4.15 2.22
C THR A 323 7.24 -4.58 2.38
N ALA A 324 6.29 -3.77 1.98
CA ALA A 324 4.88 -4.07 2.09
C ALA A 324 4.40 -5.13 1.07
N LEU A 325 3.27 -5.77 1.35
CA LEU A 325 2.74 -6.87 0.55
C LEU A 325 2.49 -6.49 -0.92
N ALA A 326 2.01 -5.25 -1.18
CA ALA A 326 1.82 -4.77 -2.56
C ALA A 326 3.12 -4.79 -3.37
N SER A 327 4.21 -4.25 -2.80
CA SER A 327 5.54 -4.24 -3.43
C SER A 327 6.00 -5.65 -3.79
N LYS A 328 5.84 -6.59 -2.87
CA LYS A 328 6.28 -7.98 -3.00
C LYS A 328 5.48 -8.76 -4.04
N LEU A 329 4.14 -8.64 -4.02
CA LEU A 329 3.28 -9.29 -5.01
C LEU A 329 3.47 -8.69 -6.42
N LEU A 330 3.58 -7.37 -6.51
CA LEU A 330 3.83 -6.72 -7.80
C LEU A 330 5.21 -7.07 -8.35
N ASN A 331 6.25 -7.17 -7.47
CA ASN A 331 7.56 -7.63 -7.90
C ASN A 331 7.54 -9.09 -8.38
N LEU A 332 6.74 -9.95 -7.74
CA LEU A 332 6.57 -11.33 -8.21
C LEU A 332 6.05 -11.36 -9.66
N TYR A 333 5.06 -10.54 -10.00
CA TYR A 333 4.52 -10.47 -11.35
C TYR A 333 5.42 -9.70 -12.33
N PHE A 334 5.88 -8.51 -11.95
CA PHE A 334 6.50 -7.55 -12.90
C PHE A 334 8.03 -7.61 -12.92
N GLY A 335 8.65 -8.02 -11.80
CA GLY A 335 10.09 -8.06 -11.68
C GLY A 335 10.72 -6.67 -11.56
N GLU A 336 11.98 -6.57 -11.97
CA GLU A 336 12.83 -5.37 -11.98
C GLU A 336 13.31 -4.86 -10.61
N ALA A 337 13.00 -5.54 -9.49
CA ALA A 337 13.75 -5.30 -8.27
C ALA A 337 15.21 -5.72 -8.48
N ILE A 338 16.14 -4.83 -8.10
CA ILE A 338 17.58 -5.05 -8.35
C ILE A 338 18.16 -6.05 -7.35
N ALA A 339 17.66 -6.04 -6.12
CA ALA A 339 18.11 -6.95 -5.07
C ALA A 339 17.02 -7.99 -4.74
N PRO A 340 17.42 -9.22 -4.34
CA PRO A 340 16.49 -10.17 -3.75
C PRO A 340 15.79 -9.55 -2.53
N ASP A 341 14.52 -9.86 -2.34
CA ASP A 341 13.78 -9.46 -1.15
C ASP A 341 14.33 -10.23 0.07
N PRO A 342 14.91 -9.55 1.07
CA PRO A 342 15.46 -10.24 2.24
C PRO A 342 14.36 -10.79 3.19
N ASP A 343 13.14 -10.29 3.07
CA ASP A 343 11.98 -10.67 3.89
C ASP A 343 10.75 -10.85 3.00
N PRO A 344 10.70 -11.92 2.18
CA PRO A 344 9.60 -12.16 1.25
C PRO A 344 8.29 -12.42 1.99
N ASP A 345 7.17 -12.11 1.34
CA ASP A 345 5.85 -12.35 1.91
C ASP A 345 5.29 -13.71 1.45
N PRO A 346 4.89 -14.59 2.38
CA PRO A 346 4.35 -15.90 2.03
C PRO A 346 3.01 -15.84 1.29
N ASP A 347 2.29 -14.73 1.32
CA ASP A 347 1.07 -14.54 0.52
C ASP A 347 1.30 -14.64 -1.00
N GLY A 348 2.55 -14.59 -1.44
CA GLY A 348 2.93 -14.94 -2.82
C GLY A 348 2.46 -16.32 -3.27
N VAL A 349 2.20 -17.25 -2.35
CA VAL A 349 1.62 -18.57 -2.67
C VAL A 349 0.30 -18.46 -3.43
N HIS A 350 -0.53 -17.45 -3.12
CA HIS A 350 -1.80 -17.23 -3.82
C HIS A 350 -1.58 -16.93 -5.30
N ALA A 351 -0.56 -16.15 -5.64
CA ALA A 351 -0.18 -15.87 -7.03
C ALA A 351 0.41 -17.09 -7.72
N LEU A 352 1.30 -17.84 -7.04
CA LEU A 352 1.97 -19.02 -7.61
C LEU A 352 1.02 -20.18 -7.89
N THR A 353 -0.07 -20.28 -7.13
CA THR A 353 -1.11 -21.31 -7.29
C THR A 353 -2.35 -20.80 -8.02
N SER A 354 -2.23 -19.68 -8.73
CA SER A 354 -3.28 -19.08 -9.55
C SER A 354 -2.93 -19.10 -11.03
N GLY A 355 -3.94 -19.36 -11.88
CA GLY A 355 -3.84 -19.21 -13.33
C GLY A 355 -3.88 -17.77 -13.82
N TYR A 356 -4.17 -16.81 -12.94
CA TYR A 356 -4.24 -15.41 -13.32
C TYR A 356 -2.86 -14.83 -13.65
N ARG A 357 -2.81 -14.09 -14.76
CA ARG A 357 -1.69 -13.20 -15.11
C ARG A 357 -2.24 -11.81 -15.42
N PRO A 358 -1.59 -10.73 -14.92
CA PRO A 358 -1.95 -9.37 -15.30
C PRO A 358 -1.93 -9.14 -16.82
N PRO A 359 -2.73 -8.23 -17.35
CA PRO A 359 -2.64 -7.84 -18.76
C PRO A 359 -1.21 -7.42 -19.16
N ALA A 360 -0.78 -7.74 -20.38
CA ALA A 360 0.57 -7.41 -20.87
C ALA A 360 0.89 -5.91 -20.75
N VAL A 361 -0.11 -5.04 -20.97
CA VAL A 361 0.04 -3.59 -20.79
C VAL A 361 0.37 -3.21 -19.34
N ALA A 362 -0.11 -3.97 -18.34
CA ALA A 362 0.24 -3.73 -16.94
C ALA A 362 1.73 -3.98 -16.68
N VAL A 363 2.32 -5.01 -17.31
CA VAL A 363 3.77 -5.28 -17.22
C VAL A 363 4.57 -4.13 -17.85
N ALA A 364 4.15 -3.65 -19.04
CA ALA A 364 4.79 -2.52 -19.70
C ALA A 364 4.66 -1.23 -18.87
N LEU A 365 3.50 -0.99 -18.27
CA LEU A 365 3.23 0.14 -17.37
C LEU A 365 4.10 0.07 -16.09
N ALA A 366 4.19 -1.10 -15.47
CA ALA A 366 5.01 -1.32 -14.26
C ALA A 366 6.50 -1.06 -14.54
N ARG A 367 6.99 -1.49 -15.70
CA ARG A 367 8.36 -1.27 -16.19
C ARG A 367 8.59 0.11 -16.78
N LYS A 368 7.59 1.01 -16.69
CA LYS A 368 7.65 2.41 -17.16
C LYS A 368 8.09 2.52 -18.63
N ARG A 369 7.60 1.61 -19.50
CA ARG A 369 7.86 1.60 -20.94
C ARG A 369 6.97 2.59 -21.70
N PHE A 370 6.93 3.82 -21.23
CA PHE A 370 6.20 4.94 -21.83
C PHE A 370 7.07 6.20 -21.83
N ASP A 371 6.68 7.18 -22.64
CA ASP A 371 7.41 8.46 -22.74
C ASP A 371 7.38 9.20 -21.40
N ARG A 372 8.54 9.63 -20.95
CA ARG A 372 8.71 10.40 -19.72
C ARG A 372 9.46 11.70 -19.98
N PRO A 373 9.14 12.83 -19.34
CA PRO A 373 8.28 12.92 -18.16
C PRO A 373 6.80 12.77 -18.46
N GLN A 374 6.04 12.26 -17.48
CA GLN A 374 4.60 12.05 -17.57
C GLN A 374 3.93 12.43 -16.24
N GLU A 375 2.79 13.11 -16.30
CA GLU A 375 1.98 13.43 -15.12
C GLU A 375 0.62 12.73 -15.18
N VAL A 376 0.15 12.25 -14.04
CA VAL A 376 -1.17 11.62 -13.89
C VAL A 376 -1.90 12.28 -12.73
N PHE A 377 -3.13 12.72 -12.98
CA PHE A 377 -4.08 13.16 -11.97
C PHE A 377 -5.02 12.03 -11.61
N ALA A 378 -5.26 11.85 -10.32
CA ALA A 378 -6.22 10.86 -9.85
C ALA A 378 -7.11 11.43 -8.75
N GLY A 379 -8.41 11.30 -8.96
CA GLY A 379 -9.42 11.50 -7.93
C GLY A 379 -9.58 10.21 -7.12
N LYS A 380 -9.68 10.32 -5.79
CA LYS A 380 -9.81 9.17 -4.92
C LYS A 380 -11.06 9.25 -4.05
N PRO A 381 -11.77 8.11 -3.84
CA PRO A 381 -12.98 8.08 -3.03
C PRO A 381 -12.67 8.08 -1.53
N THR A 382 -13.74 8.17 -0.73
CA THR A 382 -13.71 7.85 0.71
C THR A 382 -13.76 6.35 0.93
N TYR A 383 -13.56 5.89 2.17
CA TYR A 383 -13.86 4.50 2.55
C TYR A 383 -15.34 4.13 2.30
N GLU A 384 -16.21 5.10 2.39
CA GLU A 384 -17.66 4.89 2.26
C GLU A 384 -18.16 5.06 0.82
N HIS A 385 -17.28 4.86 -0.16
CA HIS A 385 -17.58 5.03 -1.58
C HIS A 385 -18.76 4.19 -2.10
N TRP A 386 -19.13 3.14 -1.39
CA TRP A 386 -20.29 2.30 -1.71
C TRP A 386 -21.61 2.85 -1.19
N LYS A 387 -21.61 3.88 -0.33
CA LYS A 387 -22.83 4.53 0.16
C LYS A 387 -23.37 5.53 -0.87
N PRO A 388 -24.70 5.69 -0.94
CA PRO A 388 -25.29 6.77 -1.72
C PRO A 388 -24.75 8.13 -1.31
N GLY A 389 -24.47 9.01 -2.28
CA GLY A 389 -23.93 10.36 -2.06
C GLY A 389 -22.42 10.44 -1.81
N ALA A 390 -21.76 9.34 -1.45
CA ALA A 390 -20.30 9.31 -1.30
C ALA A 390 -19.56 9.22 -2.64
N ARG A 391 -20.28 9.10 -3.75
CA ARG A 391 -19.78 8.89 -5.10
C ARG A 391 -19.85 10.11 -6.00
N ASP A 392 -20.49 11.20 -5.53
CA ASP A 392 -20.79 12.36 -6.38
C ASP A 392 -19.53 13.04 -6.91
N ARG A 393 -18.42 12.95 -6.15
CA ARG A 393 -17.14 13.56 -6.50
C ARG A 393 -15.97 12.88 -5.76
N PRO A 394 -14.73 13.03 -6.26
CA PRO A 394 -13.53 12.69 -5.50
C PRO A 394 -13.45 13.45 -4.19
N LEU A 395 -12.95 12.79 -3.14
CA LEU A 395 -12.62 13.45 -1.88
C LEU A 395 -11.16 13.88 -1.84
N TYR A 396 -10.26 13.05 -2.41
CA TYR A 396 -8.83 13.29 -2.44
C TYR A 396 -8.35 13.48 -3.87
N TYR A 397 -7.34 14.32 -4.05
CA TYR A 397 -6.80 14.71 -5.36
C TYR A 397 -5.30 14.45 -5.37
N GLU A 398 -4.90 13.45 -6.13
CA GLU A 398 -3.52 13.03 -6.27
C GLU A 398 -2.90 13.58 -7.55
N THR A 399 -1.68 14.09 -7.45
CA THR A 399 -0.78 14.30 -8.58
C THR A 399 0.37 13.31 -8.50
N LEU A 400 0.58 12.54 -9.56
CA LEU A 400 1.66 11.58 -9.71
C LEU A 400 2.52 11.96 -10.91
N TYR A 401 3.82 12.14 -10.70
CA TYR A 401 4.77 12.51 -11.74
C TYR A 401 5.84 11.42 -11.90
N PHE A 402 6.13 11.07 -13.14
CA PHE A 402 7.17 10.13 -13.53
C PHE A 402 8.30 10.88 -14.22
N GLY A 403 9.43 11.05 -13.54
CA GLY A 403 10.70 11.39 -14.14
C GLY A 403 11.36 10.16 -14.79
N ARG A 404 12.58 10.29 -15.22
CA ARG A 404 13.37 9.18 -15.76
C ARG A 404 13.91 8.28 -14.66
N THR A 405 14.35 8.90 -13.54
CA THR A 405 14.98 8.22 -12.41
C THR A 405 14.10 8.13 -11.17
N PHE A 406 12.94 8.78 -11.15
CA PHE A 406 12.07 8.84 -9.98
C PHE A 406 10.58 8.88 -10.30
N GLN A 407 9.78 8.57 -9.29
CA GLN A 407 8.34 8.77 -9.25
C GLN A 407 8.00 9.61 -8.02
N LEU A 408 7.25 10.69 -8.22
CA LEU A 408 6.82 11.61 -7.16
C LEU A 408 5.30 11.65 -7.09
N GLY A 409 4.71 11.38 -5.92
CA GLY A 409 3.28 11.48 -5.71
C GLY A 409 2.91 12.32 -4.50
N SER A 410 1.89 13.17 -4.65
CA SER A 410 1.37 14.01 -3.56
C SER A 410 -0.15 14.11 -3.60
N LEU A 411 -0.77 14.33 -2.43
CA LEU A 411 -2.17 14.75 -2.29
C LEU A 411 -2.26 16.27 -2.19
N ALA A 412 -3.36 16.85 -2.68
CA ALA A 412 -3.55 18.30 -2.66
C ALA A 412 -3.80 18.86 -1.24
N GLN A 413 -4.40 18.09 -0.37
CA GLN A 413 -4.77 18.52 0.99
C GLN A 413 -4.49 17.43 2.01
N GLY A 414 -4.32 17.83 3.25
CA GLY A 414 -4.13 16.90 4.35
C GLY A 414 -5.40 16.19 4.80
N SER A 415 -5.22 15.18 5.63
CA SER A 415 -6.28 14.42 6.26
C SER A 415 -5.76 13.81 7.56
N ILE A 416 -6.55 13.84 8.62
CA ILE A 416 -6.22 13.18 9.90
C ILE A 416 -6.43 11.66 9.87
N ASN A 417 -6.95 11.12 8.77
CA ASN A 417 -7.44 9.75 8.73
C ASN A 417 -6.53 8.84 7.91
N ASP A 418 -5.47 8.33 8.56
CA ASP A 418 -4.77 7.14 8.06
C ASP A 418 -4.35 7.27 6.57
N VAL A 419 -3.74 8.42 6.24
CA VAL A 419 -3.32 8.78 4.89
C VAL A 419 -1.84 9.13 4.90
N ASN A 420 -1.08 8.60 3.94
CA ASN A 420 0.22 9.15 3.58
C ASN A 420 0.04 10.09 2.37
N GLY A 421 0.40 11.34 2.54
CA GLY A 421 0.16 12.39 1.54
C GLY A 421 1.27 12.60 0.53
N PHE A 422 2.45 11.97 0.72
CA PHE A 422 3.62 12.22 -0.10
C PHE A 422 4.57 11.02 -0.13
N LYS A 423 5.02 10.64 -1.31
CA LYS A 423 6.14 9.71 -1.52
C LYS A 423 6.92 10.06 -2.77
N LEU A 424 8.24 9.99 -2.66
CA LEU A 424 9.14 9.95 -3.80
C LEU A 424 9.88 8.61 -3.77
N LEU A 425 9.89 7.89 -4.87
CA LEU A 425 10.73 6.71 -5.09
C LEU A 425 11.75 7.03 -6.17
N ALA A 426 13.01 6.73 -5.91
CA ALA A 426 14.12 6.99 -6.82
C ALA A 426 14.87 5.71 -7.18
N THR A 427 15.29 5.58 -8.42
CA THR A 427 16.12 4.46 -8.85
C THR A 427 17.50 4.56 -8.21
N ASN A 428 17.97 3.48 -7.61
CA ASN A 428 19.34 3.32 -7.15
C ASN A 428 19.98 2.10 -7.83
N PRO A 429 21.01 2.28 -8.66
CA PRO A 429 21.62 1.16 -9.38
C PRO A 429 22.19 0.06 -8.49
N SER A 430 22.62 0.39 -7.27
CA SER A 430 23.26 -0.55 -6.35
C SER A 430 22.27 -1.18 -5.34
N ARG A 431 21.23 -0.42 -4.93
CA ARG A 431 20.27 -0.85 -3.89
C ARG A 431 18.86 -1.11 -4.43
N GLY A 432 18.60 -0.78 -5.69
CA GLY A 432 17.30 -0.90 -6.34
C GLY A 432 16.48 0.37 -6.26
N VAL A 433 15.92 0.69 -5.12
CA VAL A 433 15.06 1.86 -4.90
C VAL A 433 15.45 2.57 -3.62
N ASP A 434 15.67 3.86 -3.74
CA ASP A 434 15.68 4.78 -2.62
C ASP A 434 14.32 5.48 -2.52
N TYR A 435 14.05 6.10 -1.39
CA TYR A 435 12.78 6.80 -1.16
C TYR A 435 12.99 8.05 -0.31
N LEU A 436 12.06 9.00 -0.47
CA LEU A 436 11.83 10.10 0.44
C LEU A 436 10.35 10.08 0.81
N LEU A 437 10.07 9.95 2.09
CA LEU A 437 8.75 10.08 2.69
C LEU A 437 8.70 11.37 3.46
N ALA A 438 7.56 12.07 3.44
CA ALA A 438 7.39 13.29 4.21
C ALA A 438 6.01 13.32 4.88
N GLY A 439 5.93 14.05 5.99
CA GLY A 439 4.70 14.28 6.71
C GLY A 439 4.81 15.51 7.62
N SER A 440 3.65 16.03 8.01
CA SER A 440 3.50 16.97 9.11
C SER A 440 2.88 16.21 10.30
N GLY A 441 3.37 16.41 11.49
CA GLY A 441 2.89 15.71 12.68
C GLY A 441 2.36 16.70 13.71
N VAL A 442 1.18 16.45 14.25
CA VAL A 442 0.60 17.25 15.33
C VAL A 442 1.20 16.88 16.69
N ASN A 443 1.67 15.65 16.83
CA ASN A 443 2.28 15.17 18.08
C ASN A 443 3.73 14.76 17.85
N PRO A 444 4.70 15.46 18.46
CA PRO A 444 6.12 15.12 18.37
C PRO A 444 6.44 13.69 18.81
N GLU A 445 5.67 13.12 19.73
CA GLU A 445 5.87 11.75 20.22
C GLU A 445 5.42 10.68 19.21
N THR A 446 4.57 11.03 18.25
CA THR A 446 4.10 10.12 17.19
C THR A 446 4.79 10.35 15.85
N ILE A 447 5.68 11.32 15.77
CA ILE A 447 6.39 11.70 14.52
C ILE A 447 7.11 10.51 13.88
N SER A 448 7.72 9.64 14.70
CA SER A 448 8.52 8.50 14.20
C SER A 448 7.70 7.39 13.54
N THR A 449 6.39 7.41 13.66
CA THR A 449 5.56 6.26 13.29
C THR A 449 4.68 6.46 12.07
N HIS A 450 4.27 7.70 11.75
CA HIS A 450 3.27 7.95 10.71
C HIS A 450 3.58 9.26 9.98
N HIS A 451 3.93 9.19 8.72
CA HIS A 451 4.08 10.35 7.84
C HIS A 451 2.70 10.83 7.35
N GLN A 452 1.84 11.18 8.30
CA GLN A 452 0.49 11.66 7.97
C GLN A 452 0.52 13.18 7.76
N PRO A 453 -0.22 13.69 6.77
CA PRO A 453 -0.47 15.13 6.66
C PRO A 453 -1.48 15.57 7.73
N ASP A 454 -1.36 16.82 8.19
CA ASP A 454 -2.35 17.49 9.02
C ASP A 454 -3.53 17.97 8.17
N THR A 455 -4.71 18.15 8.76
CA THR A 455 -5.90 18.70 8.07
C THR A 455 -5.70 20.11 7.53
N HIS A 456 -4.75 20.87 8.08
CA HIS A 456 -4.41 22.22 7.62
C HIS A 456 -3.28 22.23 6.58
N ASP A 457 -2.83 21.06 6.15
CA ASP A 457 -1.82 20.96 5.10
C ASP A 457 -2.40 21.33 3.73
N ALA A 458 -1.66 22.12 3.00
CA ALA A 458 -1.94 22.51 1.64
C ALA A 458 -0.74 22.12 0.76
N ILE A 459 -0.95 21.20 -0.18
CA ILE A 459 0.10 20.68 -1.03
C ILE A 459 -0.22 20.99 -2.48
N GLY A 460 0.74 21.58 -3.18
CA GLY A 460 0.70 21.76 -4.63
C GLY A 460 1.90 21.08 -5.27
N GLN A 461 1.68 20.46 -6.43
CA GLN A 461 2.72 19.85 -7.23
C GLN A 461 2.62 20.31 -8.68
N PHE A 462 3.75 20.52 -9.33
CA PHE A 462 3.87 20.79 -10.76
C PHE A 462 5.09 20.06 -11.31
N GLY A 463 4.87 18.91 -11.92
CA GLY A 463 5.95 18.04 -12.35
C GLY A 463 6.89 17.71 -11.19
N PRO A 464 8.19 18.06 -11.28
CA PRO A 464 9.18 17.80 -10.23
C PRO A 464 9.17 18.84 -9.09
N LEU A 465 8.34 19.89 -9.18
CA LEU A 465 8.21 20.92 -8.14
C LEU A 465 7.08 20.58 -7.18
N LEU A 466 7.30 20.84 -5.88
CA LEU A 466 6.30 20.69 -4.84
C LEU A 466 6.41 21.83 -3.83
N VAL A 467 5.27 22.27 -3.32
CA VAL A 467 5.16 23.17 -2.16
C VAL A 467 4.16 22.54 -1.18
N TRP A 468 4.58 22.39 0.07
CA TRP A 468 3.74 21.89 1.16
C TRP A 468 3.70 22.94 2.28
N LEU A 469 2.53 23.43 2.59
CA LEU A 469 2.30 24.49 3.56
C LEU A 469 1.45 23.98 4.73
N ASN A 470 1.67 24.61 5.90
CA ASN A 470 0.89 24.39 7.11
C ASN A 470 0.72 25.74 7.84
N ASP A 471 -0.16 25.80 8.84
CA ASP A 471 -0.41 27.01 9.66
C ASP A 471 0.54 27.14 10.87
N GLY A 472 1.70 26.50 10.83
CA GLY A 472 2.74 26.62 11.84
C GLY A 472 2.49 25.86 13.15
N ARG A 473 1.57 24.90 13.15
CA ARG A 473 1.24 24.11 14.34
C ARG A 473 2.10 22.87 14.51
N ALA A 474 2.67 22.37 13.42
CA ALA A 474 3.35 21.09 13.40
C ALA A 474 4.76 21.17 12.82
N PRO A 475 5.71 20.36 13.32
CA PRO A 475 6.98 20.15 12.64
C PRO A 475 6.76 19.35 11.36
N PHE A 476 7.66 19.54 10.39
CA PHE A 476 7.77 18.66 9.24
C PHE A 476 8.87 17.62 9.46
N GLN A 477 8.66 16.45 8.89
CA GLN A 477 9.58 15.33 9.00
C GLN A 477 9.79 14.64 7.65
N TRP A 478 10.98 14.10 7.47
CA TRP A 478 11.36 13.32 6.29
C TRP A 478 12.08 12.06 6.70
N SER A 479 11.71 10.95 6.09
CA SER A 479 12.40 9.66 6.23
C SER A 479 13.02 9.28 4.90
N LEU A 480 14.30 8.94 4.93
CA LEU A 480 15.08 8.55 3.76
C LEU A 480 16.20 7.60 4.16
N PRO A 481 16.82 6.87 3.19
CA PRO A 481 17.95 5.99 3.50
C PRO A 481 19.14 6.77 4.09
N GLN A 482 19.74 6.24 5.15
CA GLN A 482 20.90 6.82 5.82
C GLN A 482 22.11 7.05 4.89
N ALA A 483 22.21 6.25 3.83
CA ALA A 483 23.26 6.37 2.83
C ALA A 483 23.09 7.56 1.86
N ALA A 484 21.99 8.31 1.95
CA ALA A 484 21.80 9.52 1.14
C ALA A 484 22.77 10.61 1.57
N ALA A 485 23.57 11.11 0.63
CA ALA A 485 24.45 12.25 0.90
C ALA A 485 23.61 13.52 1.05
N SER A 486 24.03 14.41 1.95
CA SER A 486 23.36 15.69 2.19
C SER A 486 24.36 16.84 2.29
N GLU A 487 23.94 18.03 1.83
CA GLU A 487 24.67 19.28 2.03
C GLU A 487 23.71 20.47 2.15
N THR A 488 24.14 21.50 2.84
CA THR A 488 23.40 22.77 2.98
C THR A 488 24.10 23.90 2.23
N ALA A 489 23.29 24.83 1.68
CA ALA A 489 23.80 26.01 0.98
C ALA A 489 22.80 27.16 1.11
N GLN A 490 23.10 28.28 0.45
CA GLN A 490 22.18 29.41 0.27
C GLN A 490 22.05 29.74 -1.20
N THR A 491 20.82 30.07 -1.63
CA THR A 491 20.55 30.55 -3.00
C THR A 491 21.12 31.97 -3.19
N ALA A 492 21.17 32.43 -4.41
CA ALA A 492 21.54 33.82 -4.72
C ALA A 492 20.62 34.86 -4.07
N ALA A 493 19.39 34.47 -3.72
CA ALA A 493 18.43 35.26 -2.94
C ALA A 493 18.66 35.17 -1.42
N GLY A 494 19.72 34.52 -0.95
CA GLY A 494 20.04 34.35 0.47
C GLY A 494 19.14 33.34 1.20
N GLN A 495 18.38 32.52 0.48
CA GLN A 495 17.46 31.57 1.08
C GLN A 495 18.17 30.23 1.36
N PRO A 496 17.97 29.61 2.55
CA PRO A 496 18.59 28.33 2.85
C PRO A 496 18.01 27.20 2.00
N VAL A 497 18.87 26.28 1.61
CA VAL A 497 18.50 25.07 0.86
C VAL A 497 19.29 23.88 1.38
N LEU A 498 18.61 22.75 1.55
CA LEU A 498 19.20 21.45 1.85
C LEU A 498 19.11 20.56 0.61
N PHE A 499 20.22 19.97 0.23
CA PHE A 499 20.28 18.99 -0.85
C PHE A 499 20.37 17.57 -0.28
N TRP A 500 19.64 16.65 -0.89
CA TRP A 500 19.84 15.20 -0.75
C TRP A 500 20.11 14.57 -2.11
N GLN A 501 20.99 13.57 -2.12
CA GLN A 501 21.32 12.79 -3.32
C GLN A 501 20.88 11.34 -3.12
N LEU A 502 19.90 10.91 -3.91
CA LEU A 502 19.43 9.54 -4.01
C LEU A 502 19.93 8.93 -5.32
N ALA A 503 21.24 8.59 -5.36
CA ALA A 503 21.95 8.15 -6.56
C ALA A 503 21.82 9.16 -7.72
N GLU A 504 21.03 8.85 -8.75
CA GLU A 504 20.83 9.73 -9.93
C GLU A 504 19.66 10.71 -9.76
N THR A 505 19.01 10.73 -8.59
CA THR A 505 17.92 11.66 -8.29
C THR A 505 18.40 12.64 -7.23
N TRP A 506 18.28 13.92 -7.52
CA TRP A 506 18.77 15.01 -6.67
C TRP A 506 17.61 15.85 -6.17
N ILE A 507 17.60 16.16 -4.90
CA ILE A 507 16.48 16.82 -4.23
C ILE A 507 17.01 18.08 -3.57
N ALA A 508 16.34 19.22 -3.82
CA ALA A 508 16.57 20.47 -3.11
C ALA A 508 15.33 20.81 -2.28
N ILE A 509 15.51 20.99 -0.97
CA ILE A 509 14.46 21.32 0.01
C ILE A 509 14.70 22.74 0.51
N TYR A 510 13.67 23.56 0.46
CA TYR A 510 13.67 24.96 0.91
C TYR A 510 12.74 25.12 2.09
N PRO A 511 13.25 25.25 3.33
CA PRO A 511 12.41 25.51 4.49
C PRO A 511 11.82 26.94 4.42
N ILE A 512 10.55 27.07 4.77
CA ILE A 512 9.78 28.33 4.75
C ILE A 512 9.17 28.53 6.13
N GLY A 513 9.73 29.47 6.92
CA GLY A 513 9.34 29.67 8.32
C GLY A 513 9.59 28.45 9.21
N LEU A 514 10.60 27.67 8.83
CA LEU A 514 11.08 26.48 9.53
C LEU A 514 12.58 26.56 9.75
N THR A 515 13.05 25.91 10.81
CA THR A 515 14.49 25.62 10.95
C THR A 515 14.96 24.79 9.75
N LEU A 516 16.26 24.83 9.44
CA LEU A 516 16.84 23.84 8.52
C LEU A 516 16.56 22.43 9.05
N PRO A 517 16.15 21.49 8.18
CA PRO A 517 15.99 20.10 8.58
C PRO A 517 17.27 19.56 9.19
N GLN A 518 17.13 18.86 10.31
CA GLN A 518 18.24 18.21 11.02
C GLN A 518 17.89 16.76 11.34
N VAL A 519 18.91 15.91 11.40
CA VAL A 519 18.73 14.52 11.83
C VAL A 519 18.27 14.49 13.27
N ASN A 520 17.16 13.85 13.51
CA ASN A 520 16.69 13.55 14.85
C ASN A 520 17.25 12.19 15.30
N ASN A 521 18.37 12.20 16.03
CA ASN A 521 19.08 10.98 16.40
C ASN A 521 18.26 10.05 17.31
N SER A 522 17.47 10.58 18.25
CA SER A 522 16.66 9.76 19.15
C SER A 522 15.54 9.03 18.39
N GLU A 523 14.83 9.73 17.52
CA GLU A 523 13.78 9.18 16.70
C GLU A 523 14.34 8.26 15.61
N THR A 524 15.49 8.60 15.02
CA THR A 524 16.20 7.72 14.10
C THR A 524 16.52 6.38 14.76
N THR A 525 17.00 6.38 16.01
CA THR A 525 17.28 5.15 16.76
C THR A 525 16.03 4.30 16.97
N GLN A 526 14.87 4.91 17.23
CA GLN A 526 13.60 4.18 17.33
C GLN A 526 13.17 3.62 15.97
N LEU A 527 13.27 4.41 14.91
CA LEU A 527 12.95 4.02 13.54
C LEU A 527 13.82 2.84 13.10
N GLN A 528 15.12 2.89 13.39
CA GLN A 528 16.11 1.87 13.00
C GLN A 528 15.93 0.52 13.69
N LYS A 529 15.22 0.44 14.81
CA LYS A 529 14.83 -0.85 15.40
C LYS A 529 14.01 -1.69 14.44
N ARG A 530 13.24 -1.05 13.57
CA ARG A 530 12.38 -1.71 12.58
C ARG A 530 12.93 -1.57 11.15
N TYR A 531 13.57 -0.45 10.85
CA TYR A 531 14.10 -0.07 9.55
C TYR A 531 15.56 0.36 9.71
N PRO A 532 16.51 -0.58 9.78
CA PRO A 532 17.90 -0.31 10.18
C PRO A 532 18.66 0.67 9.28
N THR A 533 18.22 0.86 8.05
CA THR A 533 18.89 1.71 7.06
C THR A 533 18.33 3.13 6.97
N ASP A 534 17.34 3.46 7.80
CA ASP A 534 16.62 4.72 7.70
C ASP A 534 17.18 5.81 8.60
N GLN A 535 16.98 7.05 8.19
CA GLN A 535 17.28 8.25 8.91
C GLN A 535 16.07 9.20 8.90
N LEU A 536 15.75 9.78 10.06
CA LEU A 536 14.68 10.75 10.22
C LEU A 536 15.24 12.16 10.35
N TRP A 537 14.75 13.05 9.49
CA TRP A 537 15.03 14.47 9.52
C TRP A 537 13.79 15.23 9.99
N VAL A 538 13.99 16.29 10.77
CA VAL A 538 12.93 17.12 11.33
C VAL A 538 13.27 18.60 11.18
N ALA A 539 12.29 19.38 10.71
CA ALA A 539 12.30 20.84 10.75
C ALA A 539 11.15 21.34 11.63
N ARG A 540 11.42 22.30 12.49
CA ARG A 540 10.43 22.86 13.41
C ARG A 540 10.05 24.26 12.98
N PRO A 541 8.80 24.71 13.24
CA PRO A 541 8.44 26.10 13.08
C PRO A 541 9.42 27.01 13.84
N ASP A 542 9.95 28.02 13.17
CA ASP A 542 10.80 29.08 13.74
C ASP A 542 10.01 30.38 14.01
N ARG A 543 8.67 30.31 13.87
CA ARG A 543 7.71 31.40 13.99
C ARG A 543 6.56 31.02 14.93
N PRO A 544 5.81 32.00 15.46
CA PRO A 544 4.65 31.73 16.30
C PRO A 544 3.59 30.87 15.58
N ALA A 545 2.87 30.05 16.34
CA ALA A 545 1.75 29.28 15.84
C ALA A 545 0.71 30.18 15.16
N GLY A 546 0.10 29.71 14.09
CA GLY A 546 -0.78 30.50 13.23
C GLY A 546 -0.07 31.28 12.12
N THR A 547 1.28 31.26 12.10
CA THR A 547 2.04 31.82 11.00
C THR A 547 2.27 30.73 9.95
N LEU A 548 2.14 31.08 8.66
CA LEU A 548 2.38 30.16 7.56
C LEU A 548 3.80 29.59 7.63
N THR A 549 3.88 28.27 7.66
CA THR A 549 5.13 27.51 7.57
C THR A 549 5.02 26.43 6.48
N GLY A 550 6.12 25.88 6.06
CA GLY A 550 6.12 24.83 5.07
C GLY A 550 7.50 24.64 4.43
N TRP A 551 7.51 23.96 3.31
CA TRP A 551 8.69 23.74 2.52
C TRP A 551 8.37 23.67 1.04
N ALA A 552 9.32 24.06 0.20
CA ALA A 552 9.29 23.82 -1.22
C ALA A 552 10.33 22.76 -1.58
N MET A 553 10.13 22.11 -2.71
CA MET A 553 11.03 21.08 -3.23
C MET A 553 11.17 21.20 -4.74
N GLU A 554 12.37 20.90 -5.20
CA GLU A 554 12.67 20.69 -6.61
C GLU A 554 13.47 19.40 -6.75
N VAL A 555 13.11 18.56 -7.71
CA VAL A 555 13.80 17.30 -8.02
C VAL A 555 14.50 17.42 -9.36
N GLY A 556 15.81 17.14 -9.34
CA GLY A 556 16.67 17.07 -10.53
C GLY A 556 17.04 15.63 -10.88
N GLU A 557 17.34 15.40 -12.15
CA GLU A 557 17.73 14.10 -12.69
C GLU A 557 18.57 14.25 -13.97
N PRO A 558 19.34 13.22 -14.38
CA PRO A 558 20.04 13.22 -15.66
C PRO A 558 19.09 13.40 -16.85
N GLY A 559 19.45 14.30 -17.75
CA GLY A 559 18.66 14.63 -18.93
C GLY A 559 17.85 15.92 -18.79
N ALA A 560 17.40 16.28 -17.58
CA ALA A 560 16.97 17.65 -17.25
C ALA A 560 18.18 18.50 -16.83
N ASP A 561 19.08 17.88 -16.05
CA ASP A 561 20.34 18.45 -15.62
C ASP A 561 21.52 17.57 -16.05
N ARG A 562 22.69 18.17 -16.30
CA ARG A 562 23.84 17.40 -16.74
C ARG A 562 24.39 16.45 -15.67
N ASN A 563 24.42 16.90 -14.42
CA ASN A 563 24.85 16.17 -13.23
C ASN A 563 24.44 16.94 -11.98
N PHE A 564 24.70 16.38 -10.79
CA PHE A 564 24.37 17.01 -9.52
C PHE A 564 24.98 18.43 -9.39
N ALA A 565 26.23 18.64 -9.79
CA ALA A 565 26.86 19.95 -9.69
C ALA A 565 26.15 20.99 -10.57
N ALA A 566 25.70 20.61 -11.76
CA ALA A 566 24.92 21.49 -12.64
C ALA A 566 23.53 21.79 -12.06
N PHE A 567 22.84 20.79 -11.55
CA PHE A 567 21.56 20.94 -10.82
C PHE A 567 21.75 21.92 -9.65
N ARG A 568 22.73 21.64 -8.79
CA ARG A 568 23.04 22.48 -7.63
C ARG A 568 23.32 23.92 -8.02
N ALA A 569 24.15 24.16 -9.05
CA ALA A 569 24.44 25.50 -9.53
C ALA A 569 23.20 26.22 -10.06
N ALA A 570 22.34 25.52 -10.79
CA ALA A 570 21.06 26.04 -11.28
C ALA A 570 20.12 26.43 -10.14
N VAL A 571 19.97 25.53 -9.15
CA VAL A 571 19.21 25.77 -7.92
C VAL A 571 19.72 27.02 -7.20
N LEU A 572 21.00 27.08 -6.90
CA LEU A 572 21.57 28.21 -6.16
C LEU A 572 21.46 29.54 -6.90
N GLY A 573 21.56 29.50 -8.22
CA GLY A 573 21.54 30.72 -9.04
C GLY A 573 20.14 31.24 -9.39
N ARG A 574 19.13 30.36 -9.46
CA ARG A 574 17.84 30.72 -10.08
C ARG A 574 16.63 30.43 -9.23
N SER A 575 16.68 29.38 -8.35
CA SER A 575 15.52 29.01 -7.55
C SER A 575 15.30 30.02 -6.43
N ARG A 576 14.03 30.34 -6.22
CA ARG A 576 13.61 31.27 -5.14
C ARG A 576 12.16 31.04 -4.76
N TRP A 577 11.81 31.43 -3.55
CA TRP A 577 10.43 31.47 -3.12
C TRP A 577 10.07 32.85 -2.52
N VAL A 578 8.79 33.18 -2.61
CA VAL A 578 8.22 34.43 -2.04
C VAL A 578 6.95 34.06 -1.30
N VAL A 579 6.79 34.62 -0.10
CA VAL A 579 5.56 34.50 0.70
C VAL A 579 4.78 35.80 0.58
N ASN A 580 3.51 35.67 0.21
CA ASN A 580 2.56 36.79 0.22
C ASN A 580 1.30 36.32 0.94
N GLN A 581 1.08 36.79 2.17
CA GLN A 581 0.02 36.33 3.05
C GLN A 581 0.05 34.79 3.20
N ASN A 582 -1.01 34.10 2.76
CA ASN A 582 -1.15 32.64 2.83
C ASN A 582 -0.70 31.93 1.54
N THR A 583 0.01 32.62 0.67
CA THR A 583 0.49 32.09 -0.62
C THR A 583 1.99 32.04 -0.64
N VAL A 584 2.53 30.88 -1.01
CA VAL A 584 3.94 30.73 -1.39
C VAL A 584 4.02 30.56 -2.91
N THR A 585 4.83 31.38 -3.54
CA THR A 585 5.20 31.22 -4.95
C THR A 585 6.64 30.75 -5.02
N PHE A 586 6.85 29.55 -5.50
CA PHE A 586 8.16 28.92 -5.71
C PHE A 586 8.49 28.93 -7.21
N THR A 587 9.64 29.49 -7.57
CA THR A 587 10.21 29.41 -8.90
C THR A 587 11.38 28.43 -8.88
N GLY A 588 11.27 27.33 -9.59
CA GLY A 588 12.33 26.32 -9.70
C GLY A 588 13.47 26.73 -10.64
N SER A 589 14.54 25.97 -10.63
CA SER A 589 15.78 26.24 -11.40
C SER A 589 15.57 26.29 -12.92
N GLN A 590 14.54 25.63 -13.43
CA GLN A 590 14.14 25.62 -14.83
C GLN A 590 13.16 26.75 -15.19
N GLY A 591 12.84 27.67 -14.26
CA GLY A 591 11.96 28.82 -14.47
C GLY A 591 10.46 28.52 -14.28
N ASN A 592 10.05 27.28 -14.09
CA ASN A 592 8.66 26.96 -13.79
C ASN A 592 8.25 27.52 -12.43
N GLN A 593 7.02 28.00 -12.34
CA GLN A 593 6.44 28.58 -11.12
C GLN A 593 5.32 27.72 -10.59
N LEU A 594 5.36 27.47 -9.28
CA LEU A 594 4.29 26.83 -8.52
C LEU A 594 3.87 27.75 -7.37
N ALA A 595 2.64 28.24 -7.42
CA ALA A 595 2.07 29.01 -6.32
C ALA A 595 1.01 28.19 -5.60
N VAL A 596 1.09 28.12 -4.28
CA VAL A 596 0.15 27.41 -3.42
C VAL A 596 -0.38 28.36 -2.37
N THR A 597 -1.71 28.50 -2.32
CA THR A 597 -2.41 29.29 -1.29
C THR A 597 -3.09 28.35 -0.31
N GLN A 598 -2.68 28.42 0.95
CA GLN A 598 -3.27 27.66 2.05
C GLN A 598 -4.64 28.27 2.43
N ARG A 599 -5.64 27.42 2.63
CA ARG A 599 -7.03 27.81 2.93
C ARG A 599 -7.60 27.10 4.16
N GLY A 600 -6.77 26.83 5.16
CA GLY A 600 -7.17 26.00 6.30
C GLY A 600 -7.48 24.58 5.86
N PRO A 601 -8.60 23.99 6.30
CA PRO A 601 -8.95 22.61 5.94
C PRO A 601 -9.49 22.46 4.50
N ASP A 602 -9.73 23.58 3.80
CA ASP A 602 -10.19 23.55 2.41
C ASP A 602 -9.04 23.21 1.45
N ARG A 603 -9.40 22.73 0.27
CA ARG A 603 -8.42 22.51 -0.81
C ARG A 603 -7.64 23.78 -1.13
N PRO A 604 -6.34 23.70 -1.31
CA PRO A 604 -5.53 24.85 -1.68
C PRO A 604 -5.92 25.41 -3.05
N VAL A 605 -5.62 26.70 -3.28
CA VAL A 605 -5.54 27.20 -4.63
C VAL A 605 -4.12 26.97 -5.13
N VAL A 606 -3.98 26.22 -6.22
CA VAL A 606 -2.70 25.91 -6.85
C VAL A 606 -2.63 26.61 -8.19
N LYS A 607 -1.55 27.36 -8.45
CA LYS A 607 -1.27 27.93 -9.77
C LYS A 607 0.04 27.38 -10.33
N ARG A 608 0.03 27.05 -11.61
CA ARG A 608 1.16 26.52 -12.39
C ARG A 608 1.49 27.49 -13.52
N ASN A 609 2.62 28.14 -13.48
CA ASN A 609 3.00 29.22 -14.40
C ASN A 609 1.91 30.30 -14.54
N GLY A 610 1.29 30.66 -13.42
CA GLY A 610 0.21 31.67 -13.35
C GLY A 610 -1.21 31.12 -13.57
N GLU A 611 -1.37 29.98 -14.20
CA GLU A 611 -2.67 29.35 -14.46
C GLU A 611 -3.17 28.57 -13.24
N THR A 612 -4.43 28.82 -12.85
CA THR A 612 -5.07 28.10 -11.73
C THR A 612 -5.37 26.64 -12.13
N LEU A 613 -4.92 25.70 -11.30
CA LEU A 613 -5.24 24.29 -11.47
C LEU A 613 -6.75 24.06 -11.26
N ASP A 614 -7.39 23.55 -12.29
CA ASP A 614 -8.79 23.17 -12.22
C ASP A 614 -8.95 21.76 -11.59
N TRP A 615 -9.54 21.68 -10.43
CA TRP A 615 -9.79 20.42 -9.74
C TRP A 615 -10.82 19.52 -10.44
N GLY A 616 -11.65 20.08 -11.34
CA GLY A 616 -12.56 19.30 -12.20
C GLY A 616 -11.84 18.38 -13.20
N GLN A 617 -10.54 18.61 -13.43
CA GLN A 617 -9.72 17.74 -14.28
C GLN A 617 -9.35 16.40 -13.63
N PHE A 618 -9.52 16.27 -12.32
CA PHE A 618 -9.20 15.05 -11.60
C PHE A 618 -10.34 14.04 -11.75
N ALA A 619 -10.29 13.27 -12.83
CA ALA A 619 -11.09 12.06 -13.01
C ALA A 619 -10.63 10.97 -12.03
N ALA A 620 -11.18 9.75 -12.11
CA ALA A 620 -10.60 8.64 -11.35
C ALA A 620 -9.12 8.43 -11.74
N TYR A 621 -8.82 8.53 -13.06
CA TYR A 621 -7.45 8.65 -13.59
C TYR A 621 -7.44 9.50 -14.86
N ARG A 622 -6.48 10.42 -14.97
CA ARG A 622 -6.24 11.18 -16.19
C ARG A 622 -4.78 11.56 -16.32
N SER A 623 -4.09 10.98 -17.30
CA SER A 623 -2.72 11.37 -17.57
C SER A 623 -2.63 12.61 -18.45
N ARG A 624 -1.53 13.34 -18.30
CA ARG A 624 -1.16 14.49 -19.12
C ARG A 624 0.24 14.29 -19.70
N ASN A 625 0.30 14.21 -21.02
CA ASN A 625 1.55 14.29 -21.74
C ASN A 625 1.47 15.49 -22.71
N PRO A 626 2.15 16.60 -22.42
CA PRO A 626 2.10 17.78 -23.29
C PRO A 626 2.56 17.51 -24.73
N ALA A 627 3.48 16.56 -24.92
CA ALA A 627 4.00 16.19 -26.24
C ALA A 627 3.04 15.26 -27.03
N ARG A 628 2.14 14.56 -26.35
CA ARG A 628 1.21 13.59 -26.95
C ARG A 628 -0.18 13.65 -26.30
N PRO A 629 -0.91 14.78 -26.41
CA PRO A 629 -2.20 14.96 -25.73
C PRO A 629 -3.28 14.03 -26.24
N ASP A 630 -3.14 13.54 -27.46
CA ASP A 630 -4.03 12.57 -28.14
C ASP A 630 -3.85 11.12 -27.66
N ARG A 631 -2.73 10.82 -26.98
CA ARG A 631 -2.40 9.47 -26.49
C ARG A 631 -2.17 9.45 -24.97
N PRO A 632 -3.24 9.56 -24.18
CA PRO A 632 -3.11 9.53 -22.72
C PRO A 632 -2.62 8.15 -22.25
N LEU A 633 -1.66 8.13 -21.31
CA LEU A 633 -1.15 6.91 -20.69
C LEU A 633 -2.25 6.09 -20.00
N ILE A 634 -3.10 6.79 -19.23
CA ILE A 634 -4.20 6.19 -18.48
C ILE A 634 -5.38 7.15 -18.40
N THR A 635 -6.59 6.62 -18.60
CA THR A 635 -7.84 7.38 -18.44
C THR A 635 -8.91 6.51 -17.82
N GLN A 636 -9.59 7.05 -16.83
CA GLN A 636 -10.82 6.52 -16.25
C GLN A 636 -11.64 7.72 -15.75
N ASP A 637 -12.78 7.98 -16.37
CA ASP A 637 -13.66 9.04 -15.92
C ASP A 637 -14.36 8.65 -14.61
N TRP A 638 -14.63 9.65 -13.77
CA TRP A 638 -15.40 9.43 -12.55
C TRP A 638 -16.82 8.97 -12.90
N GLU A 639 -17.26 7.85 -12.34
CA GLU A 639 -18.50 7.13 -12.69
C GLU A 639 -18.54 6.57 -14.13
N GLY A 640 -17.45 6.67 -14.92
CA GLY A 640 -17.44 6.28 -16.32
C GLY A 640 -17.50 4.78 -16.60
N GLY A 641 -17.04 3.95 -15.66
CA GLY A 641 -17.12 2.49 -15.78
C GLY A 641 -16.06 1.84 -16.69
N ILE A 642 -15.18 2.63 -17.30
CA ILE A 642 -14.16 2.15 -18.25
C ILE A 642 -12.79 2.67 -17.83
N LEU A 643 -11.81 1.76 -17.76
CA LEU A 643 -10.39 2.07 -17.62
C LEU A 643 -9.68 1.79 -18.94
N ARG A 644 -8.96 2.77 -19.47
CA ARG A 644 -8.14 2.63 -20.68
C ARG A 644 -6.69 2.96 -20.38
N VAL A 645 -5.77 2.17 -20.94
CA VAL A 645 -4.31 2.35 -20.80
C VAL A 645 -3.63 2.20 -22.15
N ILE A 646 -2.68 3.09 -22.46
CA ILE A 646 -1.86 3.08 -23.66
C ILE A 646 -0.38 3.17 -23.26
N VAL A 647 0.39 2.13 -23.54
CA VAL A 647 1.84 2.09 -23.28
C VAL A 647 2.56 1.69 -24.56
N GLY A 648 3.31 2.61 -25.15
CA GLY A 648 3.88 2.40 -26.48
C GLY A 648 2.78 2.08 -27.49
N ASP A 649 2.89 0.96 -28.19
CA ASP A 649 1.88 0.50 -29.16
C ASP A 649 0.80 -0.39 -28.53
N GLN A 650 0.90 -0.72 -27.25
CA GLN A 650 -0.07 -1.52 -26.55
C GLN A 650 -1.23 -0.65 -26.06
N THR A 651 -2.45 -1.07 -26.39
CA THR A 651 -3.68 -0.48 -25.86
C THR A 651 -4.49 -1.54 -25.15
N TRP A 652 -4.99 -1.21 -23.97
CA TRP A 652 -5.90 -2.05 -23.21
C TRP A 652 -7.08 -1.23 -22.72
N THR A 653 -8.26 -1.84 -22.76
CA THR A 653 -9.48 -1.24 -22.25
C THR A 653 -10.23 -2.31 -21.46
N GLY A 654 -10.68 -1.97 -20.27
CA GLY A 654 -11.44 -2.87 -19.42
C GLY A 654 -12.62 -2.19 -18.75
N SER A 655 -13.59 -3.02 -18.39
CA SER A 655 -14.77 -2.69 -17.60
C SER A 655 -15.15 -3.91 -16.76
N ALA A 656 -15.93 -3.71 -15.70
CA ALA A 656 -16.58 -4.85 -15.05
C ALA A 656 -17.70 -5.38 -15.93
N PRO A 657 -18.00 -6.70 -15.88
CA PRO A 657 -19.16 -7.26 -16.56
C PRO A 657 -20.46 -6.56 -16.15
N ASP A 658 -21.35 -6.36 -17.10
CA ASP A 658 -22.74 -5.97 -16.85
C ASP A 658 -23.47 -7.10 -16.10
N ARG A 659 -24.65 -6.78 -15.52
CA ARG A 659 -25.48 -7.79 -14.84
C ARG A 659 -26.10 -8.75 -15.83
#